data_f0ffc9822b503399d58fa201229924c0
#
_entry.id   f0ffc9822b503399d58fa201229924c0
#
_cell.length_a   1.000
_cell.length_b   1.000
_cell.length_c   1.000
_cell.angle_alpha   90.00
_cell.angle_beta   90.00
_cell.angle_gamma   90.00
#
_symmetry.space_group_name_H-M   'P 1'
#
loop_
_entity.id
_entity.type
_entity.pdbx_description
1 polymer ?
#
loop_
_entity_poly.entity_id
_entity_poly.type
_entity_poly.pdbx_seq_one_letter_code
_entity_poly.pdbx_strand_id
1 'polypeptide(L)'
;MFVLFEEAGKYLGGRVLSEAEASAQVELETGKRVKVKGANIVLRFEKPSPAELIAEGRALAASMDLDLAWEFAAEGEFGFADLAADYFSDKPSLAQQAAALFALFEAPHYFRRAGKGRFKKAPAEIVQQALAAIEKKKAIQAQIVEWAGQLAEGVCPAPVREQLYRILFKPDKNAPEYKAVVEASRASQRAPLELLERAGAIDSPYQFHWRRFLFENFPKGTGFPALVAPAIADELPLAEGVEAFSIDDSQTTEIDDALSVQGLGSGTVTVGIHIAAPGLALAPGSAIDQVARARMSTVYMPGYKITMLPDEVVDTYTLLEGADRPAVSLYARFDEATLELQSTETKLERVPIAANLRHDQLDSVVTQPWLEDGSITHEDTPAAAARFRPQLSFLHRLARQLKAQREVVRGKPENFNRPDYNFRLVGNDGAEPTGAEQVQITTRQRGAPLDLIVSEAMILANSSWGGWLGELGVPGLYRSQASLAPGIKVRMGTRALPHAGLGVKSYAWSTSPLRRYTDLVNQWQIIAAARHGKTAALAAPFKPKDADLFSILSGFDAAYAAYNGYQGGMERFWTLKYLEQQGITELEATVIKDLPNGALVRADALPLVFPVAGQQERGARLRVKLGGIADRAEGGGR
;
A
#
# COMPACT_ATOMS: atom_id res chain seq x y z
N MET A 1 59.44 13.30 39.04
CA MET A 1 58.05 13.29 39.59
C MET A 1 57.09 13.01 38.44
N PHE A 2 56.15 12.14 38.66
CA PHE A 2 55.07 11.77 37.71
C PHE A 2 53.73 12.25 38.25
N VAL A 3 52.78 12.41 37.34
CA VAL A 3 51.39 12.78 37.71
C VAL A 3 50.40 11.90 36.97
N LEU A 4 49.29 11.58 37.62
CA LEU A 4 48.05 11.07 37.01
C LEU A 4 47.07 12.23 36.99
N PHE A 5 46.47 12.52 35.85
CA PHE A 5 45.55 13.64 35.69
C PHE A 5 44.38 13.25 34.77
N GLU A 6 43.32 14.02 34.89
CA GLU A 6 42.12 13.88 34.07
C GLU A 6 42.08 14.90 32.94
N GLU A 7 41.93 14.42 31.69
CA GLU A 7 41.75 15.24 30.50
C GLU A 7 40.68 14.65 29.60
N ALA A 8 39.71 15.48 29.23
CA ALA A 8 38.62 15.06 28.31
C ALA A 8 37.92 13.75 28.72
N GLY A 9 37.70 13.52 29.99
CA GLY A 9 37.03 12.31 30.50
C GLY A 9 37.90 11.04 30.50
N LYS A 10 39.22 11.21 30.42
CA LYS A 10 40.18 10.08 30.50
C LYS A 10 41.26 10.41 31.55
N TYR A 11 41.79 9.37 32.18
CA TYR A 11 42.96 9.49 33.04
C TYR A 11 44.23 9.18 32.25
N LEU A 12 45.14 10.14 32.27
CA LEU A 12 46.43 10.07 31.61
C LEU A 12 47.54 10.25 32.63
N GLY A 13 48.70 9.67 32.34
CA GLY A 13 49.89 9.80 33.16
C GLY A 13 51.06 10.38 32.39
N GLY A 14 51.94 11.11 33.06
CA GLY A 14 53.11 11.66 32.43
C GLY A 14 54.13 12.23 33.44
N ARG A 15 55.27 12.62 32.89
CA ARG A 15 56.37 13.24 33.68
C ARG A 15 56.22 14.76 33.71
N VAL A 16 56.31 15.31 34.88
CA VAL A 16 56.28 16.77 35.06
C VAL A 16 57.62 17.35 34.60
N LEU A 17 57.54 18.27 33.63
CA LEU A 17 58.72 18.99 33.11
C LEU A 17 58.92 20.33 33.85
N SER A 18 57.86 21.05 34.09
CA SER A 18 57.86 22.28 34.86
C SER A 18 56.48 22.49 35.49
N GLU A 19 56.46 23.20 36.59
CA GLU A 19 55.23 23.47 37.36
C GLU A 19 55.14 24.95 37.65
N ALA A 20 53.94 25.50 37.52
CA ALA A 20 53.55 26.84 37.90
C ALA A 20 52.36 26.76 38.86
N GLU A 21 52.02 27.90 39.51
CA GLU A 21 51.03 27.93 40.56
C GLU A 21 49.67 27.30 40.21
N ALA A 22 49.24 27.40 38.93
CA ALA A 22 47.92 26.91 38.49
C ALA A 22 47.99 25.80 37.43
N SER A 23 49.19 25.42 36.94
CA SER A 23 49.33 24.41 35.86
C SER A 23 50.72 23.79 35.83
N ALA A 24 50.83 22.61 35.24
CA ALA A 24 52.09 21.88 34.98
C ALA A 24 52.24 21.57 33.49
N GLN A 25 53.48 21.59 33.02
CA GLN A 25 53.84 21.01 31.72
C GLN A 25 54.19 19.53 31.93
N VAL A 26 53.48 18.68 31.26
CA VAL A 26 53.59 17.24 31.41
C VAL A 26 53.94 16.60 30.06
N GLU A 27 54.91 15.73 30.07
CA GLU A 27 55.28 14.92 28.92
C GLU A 27 54.68 13.54 29.04
N LEU A 28 53.82 13.21 28.08
CA LEU A 28 53.21 11.88 27.98
C LEU A 28 54.24 10.84 27.47
N GLU A 29 53.94 9.55 27.62
CA GLU A 29 54.76 8.47 27.09
C GLU A 29 55.01 8.55 25.58
N THR A 30 54.09 9.14 24.85
CA THR A 30 54.21 9.39 23.40
C THR A 30 55.20 10.52 23.09
N GLY A 31 55.80 11.17 24.08
CA GLY A 31 56.67 12.34 23.92
C GLY A 31 55.88 13.66 23.72
N LYS A 32 54.56 13.60 23.67
CA LYS A 32 53.72 14.78 23.51
C LYS A 32 53.70 15.58 24.82
N ARG A 33 53.94 16.89 24.71
CA ARG A 33 53.88 17.83 25.85
C ARG A 33 52.51 18.48 25.94
N VAL A 34 51.88 18.41 27.09
CA VAL A 34 50.58 18.99 27.36
C VAL A 34 50.62 19.88 28.57
N LYS A 35 49.82 20.95 28.55
CA LYS A 35 49.65 21.83 29.70
C LYS A 35 48.47 21.35 30.50
N VAL A 36 48.69 20.93 31.72
CA VAL A 36 47.65 20.37 32.62
C VAL A 36 47.36 21.38 33.72
N LYS A 37 46.07 21.67 33.92
CA LYS A 37 45.63 22.49 35.05
C LYS A 37 45.90 21.75 36.36
N GLY A 38 46.42 22.43 37.40
CA GLY A 38 46.70 21.80 38.67
C GLY A 38 45.51 21.06 39.28
N ALA A 39 44.31 21.64 39.11
CA ALA A 39 43.06 21.03 39.57
C ALA A 39 42.69 19.70 38.87
N ASN A 40 43.30 19.40 37.73
CA ASN A 40 43.09 18.16 37.01
C ASN A 40 44.05 17.04 37.44
N ILE A 41 45.07 17.34 38.19
CA ILE A 41 46.04 16.38 38.72
C ILE A 41 45.43 15.70 39.95
N VAL A 42 45.30 14.37 39.88
CA VAL A 42 44.67 13.56 40.93
C VAL A 42 45.70 12.81 41.80
N LEU A 43 46.84 12.41 41.24
CA LEU A 43 47.95 11.78 41.95
C LEU A 43 49.29 12.34 41.52
N ARG A 44 50.22 12.40 42.50
CA ARG A 44 51.64 12.73 42.31
C ARG A 44 52.49 11.61 42.86
N PHE A 45 53.53 11.16 42.15
CA PHE A 45 54.32 10.00 42.57
C PHE A 45 55.71 10.03 41.88
N GLU A 46 56.64 9.27 42.46
CA GLU A 46 57.97 9.09 41.91
C GLU A 46 58.14 7.71 41.22
N LYS A 47 57.48 6.70 41.75
CA LYS A 47 57.47 5.34 41.22
C LYS A 47 56.09 4.70 41.44
N PRO A 48 55.66 3.77 40.60
CA PRO A 48 56.24 3.28 39.34
C PRO A 48 56.09 4.28 38.19
N SER A 49 56.36 3.89 36.93
CA SER A 49 56.06 4.72 35.78
C SER A 49 54.53 4.93 35.64
N PRO A 50 54.10 6.01 34.97
CA PRO A 50 52.65 6.24 34.79
C PRO A 50 51.91 5.08 34.10
N ALA A 51 52.50 4.45 33.10
CA ALA A 51 51.89 3.30 32.42
C ALA A 51 51.73 2.10 33.33
N GLU A 52 52.76 1.79 34.12
CA GLU A 52 52.69 0.69 35.12
C GLU A 52 51.61 0.95 36.17
N LEU A 53 51.55 2.18 36.69
CA LEU A 53 50.51 2.55 37.68
C LEU A 53 49.09 2.42 37.11
N ILE A 54 48.87 2.89 35.88
CA ILE A 54 47.59 2.76 35.19
C ILE A 54 47.22 1.29 34.97
N ALA A 55 48.18 0.48 34.50
CA ALA A 55 47.95 -0.95 34.28
C ALA A 55 47.66 -1.72 35.56
N GLU A 56 48.43 -1.50 36.61
CA GLU A 56 48.20 -2.10 37.92
C GLU A 56 46.88 -1.62 38.55
N GLY A 57 46.58 -0.34 38.47
CA GLY A 57 45.34 0.27 38.94
C GLY A 57 44.10 -0.32 38.26
N ARG A 58 44.14 -0.48 36.93
CA ARG A 58 43.05 -1.08 36.17
C ARG A 58 42.88 -2.57 36.49
N ALA A 59 43.94 -3.32 36.66
CA ALA A 59 43.88 -4.71 37.02
C ALA A 59 43.23 -4.90 38.42
N LEU A 60 43.61 -4.08 39.38
CA LEU A 60 43.01 -4.07 40.72
C LEU A 60 41.56 -3.59 40.69
N ALA A 61 41.25 -2.56 39.90
CA ALA A 61 39.89 -2.04 39.76
C ALA A 61 38.93 -3.14 39.24
N ALA A 62 39.38 -3.92 38.25
CA ALA A 62 38.60 -5.03 37.68
C ALA A 62 38.28 -6.14 38.72
N SER A 63 39.10 -6.28 39.74
CA SER A 63 38.90 -7.24 40.83
C SER A 63 38.10 -6.68 42.02
N MET A 64 37.80 -5.40 42.06
CA MET A 64 37.02 -4.78 43.13
C MET A 64 35.56 -5.20 43.08
N ASP A 65 35.01 -5.52 44.24
CA ASP A 65 33.58 -5.74 44.43
C ASP A 65 32.89 -4.37 44.60
N LEU A 66 32.13 -3.99 43.62
CA LEU A 66 31.47 -2.69 43.58
C LEU A 66 30.37 -2.53 44.63
N ASP A 67 29.66 -3.61 45.00
CA ASP A 67 28.66 -3.58 46.05
C ASP A 67 29.34 -3.33 47.40
N LEU A 68 30.43 -4.01 47.65
CA LEU A 68 31.21 -3.83 48.85
C LEU A 68 31.88 -2.45 48.92
N ALA A 69 32.41 -1.98 47.82
CA ALA A 69 32.96 -0.61 47.69
C ALA A 69 31.90 0.47 47.98
N TRP A 70 30.68 0.25 47.50
CA TRP A 70 29.57 1.13 47.76
C TRP A 70 29.15 1.13 49.25
N GLU A 71 29.13 -0.04 49.87
CA GLU A 71 28.86 -0.15 51.30
C GLU A 71 29.91 0.59 52.17
N PHE A 72 31.19 0.47 51.83
CA PHE A 72 32.28 1.14 52.56
C PHE A 72 32.41 2.61 52.27
N ALA A 73 31.88 3.12 51.17
CA ALA A 73 31.98 4.52 50.84
C ALA A 73 31.26 5.40 51.86
N ALA A 74 31.86 6.53 52.15
CA ALA A 74 31.30 7.51 53.10
C ALA A 74 29.98 8.09 52.58
N GLU A 75 29.10 8.43 53.50
CA GLU A 75 27.94 9.24 53.20
C GLU A 75 28.39 10.66 52.81
N GLY A 76 27.82 11.25 51.77
CA GLY A 76 28.21 12.53 51.27
C GLY A 76 29.32 12.50 50.22
N GLU A 77 30.05 13.59 50.06
CA GLU A 77 31.13 13.72 49.07
C GLU A 77 32.45 13.21 49.66
N PHE A 78 33.15 12.36 48.90
CA PHE A 78 34.43 11.80 49.29
C PHE A 78 35.42 11.77 48.11
N GLY A 79 36.73 11.71 48.45
CA GLY A 79 37.79 11.48 47.47
C GLY A 79 38.05 10.03 47.19
N PHE A 80 38.64 9.70 46.04
CA PHE A 80 39.01 8.34 45.70
C PHE A 80 39.99 7.71 46.68
N ALA A 81 40.91 8.50 47.26
CA ALA A 81 41.86 8.06 48.27
C ALA A 81 41.16 7.64 49.58
N ASP A 82 40.06 8.31 49.95
CA ASP A 82 39.26 7.94 51.11
C ASP A 82 38.63 6.56 50.91
N LEU A 83 38.05 6.30 49.74
CA LEU A 83 37.51 4.98 49.44
C LEU A 83 38.61 3.90 49.40
N ALA A 84 39.77 4.21 48.84
CA ALA A 84 40.91 3.28 48.86
C ALA A 84 41.34 2.90 50.28
N ALA A 85 41.35 3.87 51.22
CA ALA A 85 41.62 3.62 52.61
C ALA A 85 40.56 2.74 53.27
N ASP A 86 39.29 2.99 53.03
CA ASP A 86 38.18 2.21 53.57
C ASP A 86 38.08 0.81 52.98
N TYR A 87 38.39 0.63 51.69
CA TYR A 87 38.24 -0.64 50.98
C TYR A 87 39.46 -1.57 51.14
N PHE A 88 40.68 -1.03 51.00
CA PHE A 88 41.91 -1.83 50.97
C PHE A 88 42.62 -1.85 52.35
N SER A 89 43.06 -0.70 52.84
CA SER A 89 43.75 -0.54 54.12
C SER A 89 43.94 0.93 54.46
N ASP A 90 44.17 1.25 55.74
CA ASP A 90 44.39 2.61 56.23
C ASP A 90 45.51 3.41 55.51
N LYS A 91 46.44 2.67 54.90
CA LYS A 91 47.55 3.22 54.08
C LYS A 91 47.57 2.58 52.71
N PRO A 92 46.62 2.96 51.85
CA PRO A 92 46.55 2.33 50.50
C PRO A 92 47.77 2.65 49.67
N SER A 93 48.25 1.64 48.91
CA SER A 93 49.32 1.86 47.91
C SER A 93 48.85 2.77 46.78
N LEU A 94 49.78 3.30 46.00
CA LEU A 94 49.44 4.10 44.80
C LEU A 94 48.57 3.31 43.83
N ALA A 95 48.89 2.04 43.59
CA ALA A 95 48.07 1.16 42.73
C ALA A 95 46.66 0.97 43.26
N GLN A 96 46.50 0.86 44.59
CA GLN A 96 45.19 0.76 45.25
C GLN A 96 44.39 2.08 45.15
N GLN A 97 45.06 3.21 45.28
CA GLN A 97 44.43 4.53 45.08
C GLN A 97 43.99 4.74 43.64
N ALA A 98 44.85 4.37 42.67
CA ALA A 98 44.51 4.42 41.25
C ALA A 98 43.33 3.44 40.93
N ALA A 99 43.31 2.27 41.51
CA ALA A 99 42.24 1.29 41.38
C ALA A 99 40.90 1.85 41.85
N ALA A 100 40.88 2.46 43.03
CA ALA A 100 39.68 3.12 43.59
C ALA A 100 39.18 4.24 42.65
N LEU A 101 40.09 5.06 42.15
CA LEU A 101 39.77 6.13 41.18
C LEU A 101 39.11 5.58 39.93
N PHE A 102 39.68 4.55 39.32
CA PHE A 102 39.15 3.93 38.10
C PHE A 102 37.81 3.23 38.34
N ALA A 103 37.68 2.47 39.45
CA ALA A 103 36.44 1.81 39.82
C ALA A 103 35.30 2.79 40.04
N LEU A 104 35.54 3.88 40.75
CA LEU A 104 34.56 4.97 41.00
C LEU A 104 34.15 5.65 39.72
N PHE A 105 35.09 5.93 38.84
CA PHE A 105 34.85 6.63 37.58
C PHE A 105 34.08 5.78 36.58
N GLU A 106 34.38 4.49 36.50
CA GLU A 106 33.79 3.55 35.55
C GLU A 106 32.45 2.97 36.02
N ALA A 107 32.01 3.27 37.22
CA ALA A 107 30.75 2.79 37.81
C ALA A 107 29.78 3.92 38.13
N PRO A 108 29.29 4.71 37.18
CA PRO A 108 28.41 5.85 37.42
C PRO A 108 27.07 5.47 38.03
N HIS A 109 26.67 4.21 37.95
CA HIS A 109 25.47 3.68 38.57
C HIS A 109 25.59 3.42 40.09
N TYR A 110 26.84 3.26 40.60
CA TYR A 110 27.13 3.20 42.00
C TYR A 110 27.56 4.56 42.57
N PHE A 111 28.33 5.30 41.82
CA PHE A 111 28.97 6.52 42.30
C PHE A 111 28.78 7.71 41.33
N ARG A 112 28.26 8.78 41.85
CA ARG A 112 28.09 10.02 41.08
C ARG A 112 29.33 10.88 41.20
N ARG A 113 29.73 11.49 40.14
CA ARG A 113 30.86 12.40 40.13
C ARG A 113 30.51 13.70 40.82
N ALA A 114 31.34 14.13 41.77
CA ALA A 114 31.18 15.39 42.49
C ALA A 114 32.29 16.42 42.16
N GLY A 115 33.39 15.97 41.54
CA GLY A 115 34.52 16.80 41.14
C GLY A 115 35.67 15.94 40.56
N LYS A 116 36.83 16.53 40.38
CA LYS A 116 38.03 15.82 39.96
C LYS A 116 38.53 14.91 41.08
N GLY A 117 38.48 13.62 40.88
CA GLY A 117 38.79 12.61 41.88
C GLY A 117 37.84 12.58 43.08
N ARG A 118 36.71 13.26 43.01
CA ARG A 118 35.69 13.30 44.06
C ARG A 118 34.36 12.72 43.58
N PHE A 119 33.73 11.99 44.47
CA PHE A 119 32.55 11.19 44.17
C PHE A 119 31.55 11.24 45.33
N LYS A 120 30.33 10.85 45.03
CA LYS A 120 29.26 10.65 46.01
C LYS A 120 28.54 9.35 45.68
N LYS A 121 28.30 8.51 46.67
CA LYS A 121 27.57 7.28 46.41
C LYS A 121 26.11 7.55 46.01
N ALA A 122 25.63 6.78 45.07
CA ALA A 122 24.24 6.84 44.66
C ALA A 122 23.34 6.24 45.74
N PRO A 123 22.09 6.71 45.95
CA PRO A 123 21.14 6.10 46.87
C PRO A 123 20.91 4.62 46.53
N ALA A 124 20.72 3.79 47.55
CA ALA A 124 20.54 2.34 47.38
C ALA A 124 19.44 1.99 46.38
N GLU A 125 18.33 2.72 46.41
CA GLU A 125 17.22 2.52 45.48
C GLU A 125 17.64 2.73 44.03
N ILE A 126 18.43 3.80 43.76
CA ILE A 126 18.94 4.09 42.43
C ILE A 126 19.93 3.04 41.95
N VAL A 127 20.80 2.53 42.84
CA VAL A 127 21.73 1.43 42.54
C VAL A 127 20.97 0.18 42.13
N GLN A 128 19.95 -0.21 42.92
CA GLN A 128 19.12 -1.38 42.63
C GLN A 128 18.39 -1.25 41.29
N GLN A 129 17.80 -0.07 40.99
CA GLN A 129 17.15 0.20 39.71
C GLN A 129 18.14 0.08 38.55
N ALA A 130 19.34 0.65 38.71
CA ALA A 130 20.37 0.62 37.69
C ALA A 130 20.89 -0.80 37.43
N LEU A 131 21.11 -1.59 38.50
CA LEU A 131 21.52 -3.00 38.38
C LEU A 131 20.44 -3.83 37.72
N ALA A 132 19.17 -3.64 38.11
CA ALA A 132 18.05 -4.34 37.49
C ALA A 132 17.95 -3.99 35.98
N ALA A 133 18.18 -2.73 35.60
CA ALA A 133 18.21 -2.30 34.21
C ALA A 133 19.39 -2.95 33.43
N ILE A 134 20.56 -3.06 34.05
CA ILE A 134 21.73 -3.71 33.46
C ILE A 134 21.46 -5.22 33.24
N GLU A 135 20.92 -5.90 34.24
CA GLU A 135 20.57 -7.32 34.13
C GLU A 135 19.48 -7.54 33.05
N LYS A 136 18.47 -6.71 33.03
CA LYS A 136 17.45 -6.74 31.96
C LYS A 136 18.07 -6.55 30.58
N LYS A 137 19.00 -5.60 30.43
CA LYS A 137 19.70 -5.36 29.18
C LYS A 137 20.56 -6.56 28.77
N LYS A 138 21.25 -7.19 29.71
CA LYS A 138 22.02 -8.41 29.47
C LYS A 138 21.13 -9.57 29.04
N ALA A 139 19.98 -9.75 29.70
CA ALA A 139 19.00 -10.79 29.35
C ALA A 139 18.45 -10.58 27.93
N ILE A 140 18.11 -9.34 27.56
CA ILE A 140 17.67 -9.00 26.21
C ILE A 140 18.78 -9.27 25.18
N GLN A 141 20.02 -8.90 25.47
CA GLN A 141 21.15 -9.15 24.57
C GLN A 141 21.42 -10.66 24.40
N ALA A 142 21.33 -11.44 25.47
CA ALA A 142 21.43 -12.90 25.41
C ALA A 142 20.33 -13.51 24.53
N GLN A 143 19.12 -13.00 24.64
CA GLN A 143 17.98 -13.40 23.82
C GLN A 143 18.19 -13.07 22.34
N ILE A 144 18.74 -11.88 22.03
CA ILE A 144 19.08 -11.49 20.66
C ILE A 144 20.11 -12.46 20.07
N VAL A 145 21.15 -12.80 20.82
CA VAL A 145 22.20 -13.73 20.37
C VAL A 145 21.62 -15.14 20.12
N GLU A 146 20.75 -15.60 21.01
CA GLU A 146 20.08 -16.91 20.86
C GLU A 146 19.21 -16.94 19.59
N TRP A 147 18.37 -15.94 19.40
CA TRP A 147 17.53 -15.85 18.21
C TRP A 147 18.35 -15.71 16.92
N ALA A 148 19.42 -14.92 16.95
CA ALA A 148 20.34 -14.80 15.80
C ALA A 148 21.00 -16.15 15.47
N GLY A 149 21.40 -16.91 16.46
CA GLY A 149 21.93 -18.26 16.29
C GLY A 149 20.92 -19.21 15.65
N GLN A 150 19.68 -19.22 16.13
CA GLN A 150 18.59 -20.02 15.55
C GLN A 150 18.33 -19.66 14.08
N LEU A 151 18.26 -18.37 13.77
CA LEU A 151 18.10 -17.91 12.39
C LEU A 151 19.25 -18.36 11.49
N ALA A 152 20.47 -18.30 11.97
CA ALA A 152 21.64 -18.76 11.22
C ALA A 152 21.61 -20.27 10.94
N GLU A 153 21.02 -21.05 11.83
CA GLU A 153 20.82 -22.51 11.73
C GLU A 153 19.59 -22.89 10.88
N GLY A 154 18.81 -21.92 10.42
CA GLY A 154 17.63 -22.17 9.59
C GLY A 154 16.34 -22.37 10.39
N VAL A 155 16.28 -21.90 11.63
CA VAL A 155 15.09 -21.92 12.48
C VAL A 155 14.65 -20.49 12.78
N CYS A 156 13.37 -20.19 12.54
CA CYS A 156 12.81 -18.89 12.88
C CYS A 156 12.15 -18.91 14.25
N PRO A 157 12.64 -18.12 15.22
CA PRO A 157 11.98 -17.97 16.51
C PRO A 157 10.56 -17.42 16.35
N ALA A 158 9.63 -17.88 17.18
CA ALA A 158 8.23 -17.45 17.13
C ALA A 158 8.07 -15.92 17.23
N PRO A 159 8.74 -15.21 18.15
CA PRO A 159 8.64 -13.73 18.21
C PRO A 159 9.11 -13.01 16.95
N VAL A 160 10.11 -13.54 16.25
CA VAL A 160 10.57 -13.00 14.95
C VAL A 160 9.53 -13.27 13.88
N ARG A 161 8.96 -14.47 13.85
CA ARG A 161 7.90 -14.85 12.90
C ARG A 161 6.65 -13.99 13.05
N GLU A 162 6.24 -13.69 14.26
CA GLU A 162 5.07 -12.83 14.55
C GLU A 162 5.25 -11.40 14.06
N GLN A 163 6.48 -10.90 14.03
CA GLN A 163 6.81 -9.54 13.60
C GLN A 163 7.46 -9.47 12.22
N LEU A 164 7.39 -10.54 11.44
CA LEU A 164 8.10 -10.72 10.17
C LEU A 164 7.98 -9.51 9.24
N TYR A 165 6.76 -9.09 8.95
CA TYR A 165 6.51 -8.00 7.98
C TYR A 165 6.90 -6.64 8.52
N ARG A 166 6.76 -6.44 9.84
CA ARG A 166 7.24 -5.24 10.51
C ARG A 166 8.76 -5.14 10.44
N ILE A 167 9.46 -6.24 10.70
CA ILE A 167 10.93 -6.33 10.62
C ILE A 167 11.42 -6.00 9.20
N LEU A 168 10.75 -6.52 8.18
CA LEU A 168 11.15 -6.34 6.79
C LEU A 168 10.81 -4.96 6.23
N PHE A 169 9.65 -4.38 6.56
CA PHE A 169 9.12 -3.22 5.85
C PHE A 169 8.90 -1.97 6.70
N LYS A 170 8.75 -2.11 8.00
CA LYS A 170 8.58 -0.99 8.93
C LYS A 170 9.26 -1.27 10.27
N PRO A 171 10.59 -1.48 10.28
CA PRO A 171 11.27 -1.96 11.47
C PRO A 171 11.30 -0.93 12.60
N ASP A 172 11.06 -1.42 13.81
CA ASP A 172 11.52 -0.79 15.02
C ASP A 172 12.98 -1.23 15.27
N LYS A 173 13.92 -0.35 14.99
CA LYS A 173 15.36 -0.64 15.11
C LYS A 173 15.82 -0.93 16.53
N ASN A 174 15.00 -0.63 17.52
CA ASN A 174 15.27 -0.91 18.93
C ASN A 174 14.70 -2.25 19.40
N ALA A 175 13.79 -2.84 18.64
CA ALA A 175 13.18 -4.10 18.98
C ALA A 175 14.20 -5.27 18.97
N PRO A 176 14.19 -6.15 19.97
CA PRO A 176 15.09 -7.30 20.02
C PRO A 176 14.98 -8.21 18.80
N GLU A 177 13.78 -8.42 18.30
CA GLU A 177 13.47 -9.26 17.14
C GLU A 177 14.17 -8.72 15.87
N TYR A 178 14.11 -7.41 15.65
CA TYR A 178 14.83 -6.76 14.55
C TYR A 178 16.35 -6.89 14.70
N LYS A 179 16.87 -6.63 15.89
CA LYS A 179 18.31 -6.73 16.17
C LYS A 179 18.84 -8.15 15.96
N ALA A 180 18.04 -9.17 16.32
CA ALA A 180 18.39 -10.57 16.07
C ALA A 180 18.54 -10.86 14.56
N VAL A 181 17.62 -10.37 13.75
CA VAL A 181 17.68 -10.52 12.28
C VAL A 181 18.89 -9.81 11.71
N VAL A 182 19.16 -8.58 12.14
CA VAL A 182 20.35 -7.81 11.69
C VAL A 182 21.65 -8.52 12.07
N GLU A 183 21.77 -9.03 13.28
CA GLU A 183 22.96 -9.75 13.74
C GLU A 183 23.17 -11.05 12.95
N ALA A 184 22.10 -11.84 12.76
CA ALA A 184 22.16 -13.05 11.94
C ALA A 184 22.48 -12.76 10.48
N SER A 185 21.96 -11.67 9.92
CA SER A 185 22.24 -11.20 8.58
C SER A 185 23.72 -10.86 8.39
N ARG A 186 24.31 -10.16 9.35
CA ARG A 186 25.75 -9.83 9.34
C ARG A 186 26.61 -11.07 9.46
N ALA A 187 26.31 -11.96 10.40
CA ALA A 187 27.08 -13.15 10.65
C ALA A 187 27.06 -14.15 9.48
N SER A 188 25.92 -14.27 8.81
CA SER A 188 25.73 -15.18 7.68
C SER A 188 26.06 -14.56 6.31
N GLN A 189 26.27 -13.25 6.25
CA GLN A 189 26.41 -12.47 5.01
C GLN A 189 25.24 -12.66 4.02
N ARG A 190 24.03 -12.82 4.55
CA ARG A 190 22.79 -12.97 3.78
C ARG A 190 21.84 -11.81 4.03
N ALA A 191 21.11 -11.43 2.99
CA ALA A 191 20.06 -10.43 3.13
C ALA A 191 18.96 -10.93 4.11
N PRO A 192 18.32 -10.04 4.88
CA PRO A 192 17.29 -10.43 5.83
C PRO A 192 16.18 -11.29 5.22
N LEU A 193 15.74 -10.97 4.01
CA LEU A 193 14.71 -11.73 3.30
C LEU A 193 15.16 -13.17 3.02
N GLU A 194 16.37 -13.36 2.49
CA GLU A 194 16.93 -14.69 2.22
C GLU A 194 17.10 -15.50 3.50
N LEU A 195 17.58 -14.85 4.56
CA LEU A 195 17.76 -15.48 5.87
C LEU A 195 16.43 -16.00 6.42
N LEU A 196 15.36 -15.19 6.37
CA LEU A 196 14.04 -15.55 6.86
C LEU A 196 13.36 -16.61 5.99
N GLU A 197 13.57 -16.56 4.67
CA GLU A 197 13.09 -17.60 3.75
C GLU A 197 13.72 -18.96 4.07
N ARG A 198 15.03 -19.01 4.27
CA ARG A 198 15.75 -20.24 4.67
C ARG A 198 15.37 -20.75 6.04
N ALA A 199 14.99 -19.88 6.95
CA ALA A 199 14.48 -20.23 8.27
C ALA A 199 13.02 -20.69 8.26
N GLY A 200 12.38 -20.79 7.09
CA GLY A 200 11.00 -21.23 6.94
C GLY A 200 9.98 -20.23 7.46
N ALA A 201 10.34 -18.95 7.60
CA ALA A 201 9.42 -17.91 8.04
C ALA A 201 8.46 -17.46 6.93
N ILE A 202 8.82 -17.69 5.68
CA ILE A 202 8.04 -17.35 4.49
C ILE A 202 7.50 -18.64 3.90
N ASP A 203 6.18 -18.82 3.95
CA ASP A 203 5.53 -20.07 3.53
C ASP A 203 5.64 -20.28 2.00
N SER A 204 5.44 -19.22 1.24
CA SER A 204 5.57 -19.24 -0.22
C SER A 204 5.74 -17.81 -0.75
N PRO A 205 6.23 -17.62 -1.99
CA PRO A 205 6.26 -16.31 -2.63
C PRO A 205 4.90 -15.64 -2.70
N TYR A 206 3.85 -16.40 -3.00
CA TYR A 206 2.47 -15.90 -3.03
C TYR A 206 2.05 -15.35 -1.64
N GLN A 207 2.22 -16.14 -0.59
CA GLN A 207 1.85 -15.74 0.78
C GLN A 207 2.65 -14.51 1.26
N PHE A 208 3.91 -14.43 0.86
CA PHE A 208 4.74 -13.27 1.18
C PHE A 208 4.17 -11.97 0.56
N HIS A 209 3.84 -11.97 -0.72
CA HIS A 209 3.26 -10.81 -1.40
C HIS A 209 1.88 -10.45 -0.85
N TRP A 210 1.06 -11.45 -0.60
CA TRP A 210 -0.27 -11.28 -0.01
C TRP A 210 -0.20 -10.65 1.39
N ARG A 211 0.58 -11.20 2.28
CA ARG A 211 0.73 -10.70 3.66
C ARG A 211 1.40 -9.35 3.72
N ARG A 212 2.38 -9.09 2.85
CA ARG A 212 2.97 -7.76 2.71
C ARG A 212 1.94 -6.71 2.34
N PHE A 213 1.12 -7.01 1.34
CA PHE A 213 0.05 -6.12 0.92
C PHE A 213 -0.94 -5.83 2.05
N LEU A 214 -1.36 -6.85 2.79
CA LEU A 214 -2.23 -6.70 3.95
C LEU A 214 -1.58 -5.86 5.06
N PHE A 215 -0.33 -6.11 5.33
CA PHE A 215 0.41 -5.35 6.33
C PHE A 215 0.50 -3.86 6.00
N GLU A 216 0.74 -3.53 4.73
CA GLU A 216 0.88 -2.15 4.27
C GLU A 216 -0.46 -1.41 4.15
N ASN A 217 -1.53 -2.10 3.71
CA ASN A 217 -2.78 -1.46 3.33
C ASN A 217 -3.98 -1.81 4.22
N PHE A 218 -3.96 -2.96 4.90
CA PHE A 218 -5.04 -3.43 5.76
C PHE A 218 -4.52 -3.85 7.15
N PRO A 219 -3.85 -2.96 7.90
CA PRO A 219 -3.23 -3.33 9.19
C PRO A 219 -4.25 -3.76 10.25
N LYS A 220 -5.52 -3.39 10.08
CA LYS A 220 -6.64 -3.77 10.96
C LYS A 220 -7.42 -5.00 10.47
N GLY A 221 -6.92 -5.67 9.41
CA GLY A 221 -7.60 -6.78 8.76
C GLY A 221 -8.55 -6.36 7.65
N THR A 222 -9.09 -7.35 6.94
CA THR A 222 -9.99 -7.17 5.78
C THR A 222 -11.46 -7.41 6.11
N GLY A 223 -11.76 -7.83 7.33
CA GLY A 223 -13.13 -8.02 7.81
C GLY A 223 -13.87 -6.70 7.99
N PHE A 224 -15.16 -6.81 8.21
CA PHE A 224 -16.02 -5.68 8.55
C PHE A 224 -16.46 -5.80 10.01
N PRO A 225 -16.62 -4.66 10.73
CA PRO A 225 -17.31 -4.69 12.02
C PRO A 225 -18.76 -5.19 11.81
N ALA A 226 -19.39 -5.69 12.88
CA ALA A 226 -20.80 -6.10 12.82
C ALA A 226 -21.67 -4.88 12.51
N LEU A 227 -22.10 -4.76 11.27
CA LEU A 227 -22.92 -3.67 10.77
C LEU A 227 -24.19 -4.22 10.16
N VAL A 228 -25.29 -3.52 10.38
CA VAL A 228 -26.56 -3.82 9.72
C VAL A 228 -26.61 -3.04 8.41
N ALA A 229 -26.99 -3.69 7.31
CA ALA A 229 -27.22 -3.02 6.05
C ALA A 229 -28.37 -2.00 6.21
N PRO A 230 -28.12 -0.71 5.97
CA PRO A 230 -29.16 0.30 6.12
C PRO A 230 -30.22 0.13 5.04
N ALA A 231 -31.46 0.34 5.41
CA ALA A 231 -32.59 0.41 4.48
C ALA A 231 -32.76 1.84 3.95
N ILE A 232 -33.30 1.96 2.75
CA ILE A 232 -33.69 3.26 2.19
C ILE A 232 -34.91 3.73 2.94
N ALA A 233 -34.84 4.95 3.51
CA ALA A 233 -35.94 5.52 4.30
C ALA A 233 -37.13 5.96 3.45
N ASP A 234 -36.86 6.44 2.23
CA ASP A 234 -37.90 6.94 1.33
C ASP A 234 -38.46 5.82 0.46
N GLU A 235 -39.78 5.87 0.21
CA GLU A 235 -40.40 5.00 -0.77
C GLU A 235 -40.02 5.47 -2.18
N LEU A 236 -39.37 4.58 -2.94
CA LEU A 236 -38.96 4.88 -4.31
C LEU A 236 -40.05 4.47 -5.30
N PRO A 237 -40.34 5.30 -6.30
CA PRO A 237 -41.28 4.92 -7.35
C PRO A 237 -40.71 3.78 -8.18
N LEU A 238 -41.56 2.89 -8.67
CA LEU A 238 -41.19 1.86 -9.62
C LEU A 238 -41.06 2.47 -11.03
N ALA A 239 -40.00 2.14 -11.72
CA ALA A 239 -39.82 2.50 -13.12
C ALA A 239 -40.71 1.63 -14.02
N GLU A 240 -41.92 2.09 -14.25
CA GLU A 240 -42.91 1.36 -15.04
C GLU A 240 -42.51 1.22 -16.51
N GLY A 241 -42.67 0.02 -17.08
CA GLY A 241 -42.34 -0.27 -18.46
C GLY A 241 -40.83 -0.36 -18.77
N VAL A 242 -39.99 -0.29 -17.75
CA VAL A 242 -38.55 -0.46 -17.88
C VAL A 242 -38.18 -1.94 -17.68
N GLU A 243 -37.48 -2.48 -18.63
CA GLU A 243 -36.85 -3.81 -18.55
C GLU A 243 -35.34 -3.63 -18.68
N ALA A 244 -34.66 -3.52 -17.56
CA ALA A 244 -33.22 -3.29 -17.55
C ALA A 244 -32.44 -4.60 -17.67
N PHE A 245 -31.28 -4.51 -18.28
CA PHE A 245 -30.33 -5.63 -18.37
C PHE A 245 -28.90 -5.13 -18.11
N SER A 246 -28.12 -5.91 -17.42
CA SER A 246 -26.71 -5.65 -17.22
C SER A 246 -25.86 -6.43 -18.23
N ILE A 247 -24.63 -5.97 -18.44
CA ILE A 247 -23.62 -6.63 -19.29
C ILE A 247 -22.33 -6.69 -18.50
N ASP A 248 -21.97 -7.88 -17.99
CA ASP A 248 -20.82 -8.10 -17.13
C ASP A 248 -20.16 -9.44 -17.47
N ASP A 249 -18.99 -9.68 -16.87
CA ASP A 249 -18.38 -11.01 -16.83
C ASP A 249 -19.18 -11.95 -15.93
N SER A 250 -19.19 -13.26 -16.25
CA SER A 250 -19.92 -14.29 -15.47
C SER A 250 -19.51 -14.36 -14.01
N GLN A 251 -18.30 -13.95 -13.68
CA GLN A 251 -17.79 -13.97 -12.30
C GLN A 251 -18.15 -12.71 -11.51
N THR A 252 -18.68 -11.68 -12.17
CA THR A 252 -19.06 -10.42 -11.52
C THR A 252 -20.29 -10.63 -10.64
N THR A 253 -20.15 -10.32 -9.35
CA THR A 253 -21.22 -10.35 -8.36
C THR A 253 -21.68 -8.96 -7.93
N GLU A 254 -20.82 -7.95 -8.11
CA GLU A 254 -21.09 -6.53 -7.85
C GLU A 254 -21.54 -5.86 -9.13
N ILE A 255 -22.83 -5.91 -9.42
CA ILE A 255 -23.39 -5.34 -10.63
C ILE A 255 -23.81 -3.91 -10.35
N ASP A 256 -22.99 -2.96 -10.80
CA ASP A 256 -23.19 -1.54 -10.58
C ASP A 256 -24.11 -0.86 -11.58
N ASP A 257 -24.20 -1.37 -12.80
CA ASP A 257 -24.91 -0.72 -13.89
C ASP A 257 -25.77 -1.66 -14.72
N ALA A 258 -26.87 -1.14 -15.19
CA ALA A 258 -27.79 -1.78 -16.13
C ALA A 258 -28.31 -0.77 -17.15
N LEU A 259 -28.75 -1.26 -18.29
CA LEU A 259 -29.25 -0.46 -19.40
C LEU A 259 -30.69 -0.81 -19.71
N SER A 260 -31.44 0.14 -20.22
CA SER A 260 -32.78 -0.06 -20.78
C SER A 260 -32.99 0.78 -22.04
N VAL A 261 -33.88 0.33 -22.90
CA VAL A 261 -34.23 1.03 -24.15
C VAL A 261 -35.75 1.01 -24.30
N GLN A 262 -36.33 2.18 -24.43
CA GLN A 262 -37.77 2.36 -24.64
C GLN A 262 -38.03 3.23 -25.87
N GLY A 263 -39.15 2.99 -26.54
CA GLY A 263 -39.58 3.82 -27.64
C GLY A 263 -39.02 3.44 -29.03
N LEU A 264 -38.48 2.23 -29.17
CA LEU A 264 -38.04 1.75 -30.49
C LEU A 264 -39.21 1.75 -31.49
N GLY A 265 -38.98 2.31 -32.69
CA GLY A 265 -39.98 2.44 -33.73
C GLY A 265 -40.87 3.70 -33.62
N SER A 266 -40.72 4.49 -32.56
CA SER A 266 -41.57 5.69 -32.33
C SER A 266 -40.95 6.99 -32.88
N GLY A 267 -39.71 6.99 -33.31
CA GLY A 267 -38.96 8.18 -33.71
C GLY A 267 -38.14 8.82 -32.61
N THR A 268 -38.46 8.55 -31.33
CA THR A 268 -37.69 8.99 -30.16
C THR A 268 -37.42 7.80 -29.25
N VAL A 269 -36.16 7.55 -28.98
CA VAL A 269 -35.72 6.45 -28.13
C VAL A 269 -35.16 6.98 -26.82
N THR A 270 -35.60 6.41 -25.73
CA THR A 270 -35.09 6.71 -24.40
C THR A 270 -34.18 5.59 -23.94
N VAL A 271 -32.93 5.92 -23.72
CA VAL A 271 -31.94 5.04 -23.12
C VAL A 271 -31.86 5.30 -21.62
N GLY A 272 -32.09 4.28 -20.82
CA GLY A 272 -31.88 4.31 -19.39
C GLY A 272 -30.50 3.77 -19.03
N ILE A 273 -29.76 4.50 -18.22
CA ILE A 273 -28.51 4.04 -17.60
C ILE A 273 -28.76 4.04 -16.10
N HIS A 274 -28.88 2.83 -15.55
CA HIS A 274 -29.28 2.62 -14.16
C HIS A 274 -28.08 2.22 -13.32
N ILE A 275 -27.80 2.99 -12.29
CA ILE A 275 -26.66 2.75 -11.39
C ILE A 275 -27.18 2.30 -10.04
N ALA A 276 -26.62 1.20 -9.52
CA ALA A 276 -26.91 0.73 -8.16
C ALA A 276 -26.80 1.88 -7.16
N ALA A 277 -27.74 1.99 -6.25
CA ALA A 277 -27.91 3.18 -5.43
C ALA A 277 -27.65 2.96 -3.93
N PRO A 278 -26.47 2.49 -3.51
CA PRO A 278 -26.14 2.41 -2.09
C PRO A 278 -26.15 3.79 -1.41
N GLY A 279 -25.88 4.85 -2.15
CA GLY A 279 -25.90 6.23 -1.66
C GLY A 279 -27.27 6.71 -1.18
N LEU A 280 -28.37 6.07 -1.57
CA LEU A 280 -29.72 6.37 -1.05
C LEU A 280 -29.91 5.90 0.38
N ALA A 281 -29.16 4.89 0.82
CA ALA A 281 -29.25 4.30 2.15
C ALA A 281 -28.07 4.64 3.05
N LEU A 282 -26.86 4.69 2.49
CA LEU A 282 -25.65 5.02 3.22
C LEU A 282 -25.54 6.53 3.38
N ALA A 283 -25.51 6.99 4.61
CA ALA A 283 -25.26 8.41 4.88
C ALA A 283 -23.75 8.68 5.01
N PRO A 284 -23.26 9.82 4.52
CA PRO A 284 -21.89 10.28 4.81
C PRO A 284 -21.64 10.33 6.32
N GLY A 285 -20.50 9.81 6.78
CA GLY A 285 -20.13 9.75 8.19
C GLY A 285 -20.72 8.56 8.97
N SER A 286 -21.59 7.73 8.37
CA SER A 286 -22.07 6.49 8.99
C SER A 286 -20.94 5.48 9.21
N ALA A 287 -21.20 4.46 10.03
CA ALA A 287 -20.20 3.43 10.32
C ALA A 287 -19.75 2.68 9.06
N ILE A 288 -20.66 2.38 8.14
CA ILE A 288 -20.31 1.75 6.85
C ILE A 288 -19.50 2.71 5.97
N ASP A 289 -19.90 3.97 5.92
CA ASP A 289 -19.15 5.00 5.17
C ASP A 289 -17.73 5.13 5.67
N GLN A 290 -17.50 5.10 6.98
CA GLN A 290 -16.14 5.18 7.54
C GLN A 290 -15.25 4.04 7.05
N VAL A 291 -15.77 2.82 6.96
CA VAL A 291 -15.02 1.68 6.42
C VAL A 291 -14.78 1.83 4.92
N ALA A 292 -15.80 2.20 4.16
CA ALA A 292 -15.70 2.42 2.71
C ALA A 292 -14.67 3.53 2.40
N ARG A 293 -14.72 4.62 3.13
CA ARG A 293 -13.77 5.74 3.01
C ARG A 293 -12.34 5.33 3.36
N ALA A 294 -12.15 4.50 4.38
CA ALA A 294 -10.83 4.00 4.72
C ALA A 294 -10.26 3.07 3.63
N ARG A 295 -11.09 2.30 2.97
CA ARG A 295 -10.69 1.37 1.90
C ARG A 295 -10.56 2.03 0.53
N MET A 296 -11.35 3.05 0.24
CA MET A 296 -11.40 3.81 -1.02
C MET A 296 -11.85 3.02 -2.25
N SER A 297 -11.55 1.75 -2.36
CA SER A 297 -11.90 0.89 -3.48
C SER A 297 -11.93 -0.57 -3.07
N THR A 298 -12.66 -1.37 -3.81
CA THR A 298 -12.49 -2.82 -3.81
C THR A 298 -11.13 -3.15 -4.42
N VAL A 299 -10.40 -4.08 -3.83
CA VAL A 299 -9.13 -4.60 -4.35
C VAL A 299 -9.41 -5.87 -5.13
N TYR A 300 -9.09 -5.86 -6.41
CA TYR A 300 -9.21 -7.04 -7.27
C TYR A 300 -7.86 -7.71 -7.47
N MET A 301 -7.88 -9.02 -7.48
CA MET A 301 -6.73 -9.85 -7.82
C MET A 301 -7.22 -11.17 -8.43
N PRO A 302 -6.38 -11.89 -9.14
CA PRO A 302 -6.79 -13.20 -9.65
C PRO A 302 -7.34 -14.11 -8.56
N GLY A 303 -8.58 -14.58 -8.74
CA GLY A 303 -9.26 -15.52 -7.85
C GLY A 303 -9.79 -14.98 -6.52
N TYR A 304 -9.57 -13.72 -6.20
CA TYR A 304 -10.01 -13.14 -4.94
C TYR A 304 -10.24 -11.63 -5.03
N LYS A 305 -10.98 -11.08 -4.08
CA LYS A 305 -11.17 -9.63 -3.93
C LYS A 305 -11.35 -9.24 -2.47
N ILE A 306 -10.94 -8.03 -2.13
CA ILE A 306 -11.25 -7.38 -0.85
C ILE A 306 -12.27 -6.29 -1.14
N THR A 307 -13.49 -6.46 -0.67
CA THR A 307 -14.59 -5.54 -1.01
C THR A 307 -14.52 -4.24 -0.23
N MET A 308 -14.95 -3.15 -0.85
CA MET A 308 -15.10 -1.84 -0.21
C MET A 308 -16.29 -1.81 0.77
N LEU A 309 -17.37 -2.46 0.40
CA LEU A 309 -18.59 -2.56 1.18
C LEU A 309 -18.80 -3.99 1.70
N PRO A 310 -19.48 -4.16 2.86
CA PRO A 310 -19.87 -5.49 3.33
C PRO A 310 -20.73 -6.24 2.32
N ASP A 311 -20.61 -7.56 2.28
CA ASP A 311 -21.36 -8.42 1.37
C ASP A 311 -22.87 -8.20 1.48
N GLU A 312 -23.41 -8.01 2.67
CA GLU A 312 -24.85 -7.72 2.89
C GLU A 312 -25.30 -6.44 2.18
N VAL A 313 -24.45 -5.41 2.14
CA VAL A 313 -24.75 -4.16 1.43
C VAL A 313 -24.67 -4.37 -0.06
N VAL A 314 -23.65 -5.06 -0.54
CA VAL A 314 -23.50 -5.42 -1.97
C VAL A 314 -24.71 -6.22 -2.43
N ASP A 315 -25.08 -7.28 -1.72
CA ASP A 315 -26.22 -8.16 -2.07
C ASP A 315 -27.55 -7.41 -2.10
N THR A 316 -27.71 -6.41 -1.25
CA THR A 316 -28.93 -5.59 -1.20
C THR A 316 -29.04 -4.64 -2.38
N TYR A 317 -27.94 -4.06 -2.85
CA TYR A 317 -27.95 -3.00 -3.86
C TYR A 317 -27.44 -3.40 -5.23
N THR A 318 -26.79 -4.55 -5.36
CA THR A 318 -26.37 -5.07 -6.67
C THR A 318 -27.56 -5.25 -7.61
N LEU A 319 -27.39 -4.93 -8.88
CA LEU A 319 -28.47 -5.00 -9.88
C LEU A 319 -28.66 -6.44 -10.39
N LEU A 320 -28.95 -7.36 -9.48
CA LEU A 320 -29.19 -8.76 -9.78
C LEU A 320 -30.57 -8.92 -10.43
N GLU A 321 -30.62 -9.78 -11.50
CA GLU A 321 -31.87 -10.07 -12.21
C GLU A 321 -32.95 -10.70 -11.32
N GLY A 322 -34.20 -10.52 -11.70
CA GLY A 322 -35.35 -11.11 -11.04
C GLY A 322 -35.90 -10.28 -9.85
N ALA A 323 -35.41 -9.07 -9.66
CA ALA A 323 -35.88 -8.15 -8.62
C ALA A 323 -35.94 -6.72 -9.12
N ASP A 324 -36.72 -5.89 -8.41
CA ASP A 324 -36.74 -4.45 -8.57
C ASP A 324 -35.66 -3.86 -7.65
N ARG A 325 -34.66 -3.21 -8.23
CA ARG A 325 -33.50 -2.72 -7.47
C ARG A 325 -33.46 -1.19 -7.41
N PRO A 326 -33.13 -0.59 -6.26
CA PRO A 326 -32.91 0.84 -6.16
C PRO A 326 -31.80 1.29 -7.12
N ALA A 327 -32.08 2.35 -7.86
CA ALA A 327 -31.13 2.91 -8.83
C ALA A 327 -31.18 4.43 -8.87
N VAL A 328 -30.03 5.02 -9.20
CA VAL A 328 -29.92 6.38 -9.72
C VAL A 328 -29.85 6.22 -11.24
N SER A 329 -30.89 6.66 -11.92
CA SER A 329 -31.05 6.43 -13.35
C SER A 329 -30.86 7.73 -14.14
N LEU A 330 -30.06 7.66 -15.20
CA LEU A 330 -29.99 8.68 -16.24
C LEU A 330 -30.83 8.21 -17.42
N TYR A 331 -31.84 8.97 -17.77
CA TYR A 331 -32.61 8.80 -19.00
C TYR A 331 -32.16 9.78 -20.04
N ALA A 332 -31.65 9.28 -21.16
CA ALA A 332 -31.21 10.08 -22.28
C ALA A 332 -32.14 9.83 -23.49
N ARG A 333 -32.73 10.88 -24.02
CA ARG A 333 -33.62 10.82 -25.17
C ARG A 333 -32.86 11.16 -26.44
N PHE A 334 -33.00 10.29 -27.42
CA PHE A 334 -32.33 10.42 -28.72
C PHE A 334 -33.35 10.43 -29.86
N ASP A 335 -33.09 11.21 -30.89
CA ASP A 335 -33.75 11.00 -32.18
C ASP A 335 -33.33 9.64 -32.73
N GLU A 336 -34.31 8.79 -33.05
CA GLU A 336 -34.02 7.40 -33.45
C GLU A 336 -33.26 7.32 -34.80
N ALA A 337 -33.52 8.23 -35.72
CA ALA A 337 -32.88 8.22 -37.03
C ALA A 337 -31.50 8.87 -36.98
N THR A 338 -31.37 10.03 -36.39
CA THR A 338 -30.12 10.82 -36.38
C THR A 338 -29.20 10.48 -35.23
N LEU A 339 -29.70 9.82 -34.17
CA LEU A 339 -29.00 9.54 -32.92
C LEU A 339 -28.54 10.80 -32.18
N GLU A 340 -29.20 11.94 -32.44
CA GLU A 340 -28.92 13.18 -31.73
C GLU A 340 -29.56 13.16 -30.34
N LEU A 341 -28.78 13.55 -29.33
CA LEU A 341 -29.25 13.69 -27.95
C LEU A 341 -30.17 14.89 -27.83
N GLN A 342 -31.43 14.67 -27.40
CA GLN A 342 -32.44 15.71 -27.25
C GLN A 342 -32.51 16.23 -25.80
N SER A 343 -32.48 15.35 -24.81
CA SER A 343 -32.58 15.72 -23.41
C SER A 343 -32.07 14.61 -22.48
N THR A 344 -31.77 14.98 -21.26
CA THR A 344 -31.43 14.05 -20.18
C THR A 344 -32.26 14.36 -18.94
N GLU A 345 -32.59 13.32 -18.17
CA GLU A 345 -33.30 13.41 -16.89
C GLU A 345 -32.72 12.39 -15.92
N THR A 346 -32.57 12.76 -14.65
CA THR A 346 -32.14 11.88 -13.58
C THR A 346 -33.29 11.52 -12.68
N LYS A 347 -33.47 10.22 -12.39
CA LYS A 347 -34.51 9.71 -11.50
C LYS A 347 -33.94 8.83 -10.40
N LEU A 348 -34.52 8.93 -9.21
CA LEU A 348 -34.27 8.05 -8.09
C LEU A 348 -35.45 7.08 -8.00
N GLU A 349 -35.20 5.79 -8.27
CA GLU A 349 -36.30 4.85 -8.50
C GLU A 349 -35.90 3.40 -8.22
N ARG A 350 -36.89 2.50 -8.20
CA ARG A 350 -36.65 1.05 -8.27
C ARG A 350 -36.79 0.61 -9.71
N VAL A 351 -35.82 -0.14 -10.19
CA VAL A 351 -35.76 -0.59 -11.58
C VAL A 351 -35.88 -2.12 -11.66
N PRO A 352 -36.84 -2.63 -12.45
CA PRO A 352 -36.90 -4.06 -12.73
C PRO A 352 -35.69 -4.51 -13.52
N ILE A 353 -34.92 -5.45 -12.96
CA ILE A 353 -33.78 -6.04 -13.64
C ILE A 353 -34.21 -7.34 -14.29
N ALA A 354 -34.35 -7.30 -15.60
CA ALA A 354 -34.89 -8.44 -16.38
C ALA A 354 -33.83 -9.51 -16.70
N ALA A 355 -32.57 -9.12 -16.87
CA ALA A 355 -31.50 -10.05 -17.19
C ALA A 355 -30.13 -9.50 -16.79
N ASN A 356 -29.24 -10.43 -16.42
CA ASN A 356 -27.81 -10.16 -16.33
C ASN A 356 -27.12 -10.87 -17.50
N LEU A 357 -26.81 -10.13 -18.54
CA LEU A 357 -26.11 -10.67 -19.71
C LEU A 357 -24.62 -10.84 -19.38
N ARG A 358 -24.06 -11.96 -19.81
CA ARG A 358 -22.67 -12.30 -19.53
C ARG A 358 -21.85 -12.26 -20.83
N HIS A 359 -21.00 -11.25 -20.98
CA HIS A 359 -20.27 -11.03 -22.24
C HIS A 359 -19.32 -12.16 -22.61
N ASP A 360 -18.71 -12.83 -21.64
CA ASP A 360 -17.85 -13.99 -21.87
C ASP A 360 -18.60 -15.17 -22.51
N GLN A 361 -19.92 -15.26 -22.27
CA GLN A 361 -20.81 -16.25 -22.89
C GLN A 361 -21.41 -15.75 -24.22
N LEU A 362 -21.51 -14.45 -24.43
CA LEU A 362 -22.27 -13.83 -25.52
C LEU A 362 -21.43 -13.20 -26.62
N ASP A 363 -20.15 -12.93 -26.40
CA ASP A 363 -19.30 -12.24 -27.39
C ASP A 363 -19.19 -13.00 -28.72
N SER A 364 -19.29 -14.32 -28.70
CA SER A 364 -19.27 -15.15 -29.91
C SER A 364 -20.56 -15.08 -30.72
N VAL A 365 -21.68 -14.75 -30.09
CA VAL A 365 -23.02 -14.65 -30.69
C VAL A 365 -23.34 -13.19 -31.04
N VAL A 366 -23.17 -12.28 -30.10
CA VAL A 366 -23.49 -10.86 -30.27
C VAL A 366 -22.36 -10.16 -31.01
N THR A 367 -22.31 -10.39 -32.30
CA THR A 367 -21.38 -9.77 -33.23
C THR A 367 -22.04 -8.61 -33.98
N GLN A 368 -21.26 -7.74 -34.62
CA GLN A 368 -21.82 -6.66 -35.43
C GLN A 368 -22.74 -7.20 -36.54
N PRO A 369 -22.37 -8.22 -37.34
CA PRO A 369 -23.28 -8.79 -38.35
C PRO A 369 -24.59 -9.31 -37.75
N TRP A 370 -24.54 -9.97 -36.60
CA TRP A 370 -25.74 -10.45 -35.90
C TRP A 370 -26.67 -9.32 -35.45
N LEU A 371 -26.10 -8.21 -35.00
CA LEU A 371 -26.87 -7.02 -34.60
C LEU A 371 -27.45 -6.25 -35.79
N GLU A 372 -26.77 -6.21 -36.91
CA GLU A 372 -27.20 -5.49 -38.11
C GLU A 372 -28.15 -6.29 -38.98
N ASP A 373 -27.97 -7.61 -39.07
CA ASP A 373 -28.78 -8.49 -39.89
C ASP A 373 -29.69 -9.40 -39.04
N GLY A 374 -30.97 -9.02 -38.96
CA GLY A 374 -31.97 -9.73 -38.17
C GLY A 374 -32.25 -11.16 -38.65
N SER A 375 -31.77 -11.57 -39.82
CA SER A 375 -31.93 -12.93 -40.33
C SER A 375 -30.85 -13.91 -39.83
N ILE A 376 -29.73 -13.39 -39.30
CA ILE A 376 -28.65 -14.22 -38.74
C ILE A 376 -29.11 -14.80 -37.41
N THR A 377 -29.11 -16.11 -37.29
CA THR A 377 -29.43 -16.86 -36.07
C THR A 377 -28.33 -17.87 -35.79
N HIS A 378 -28.08 -18.15 -34.52
CA HIS A 378 -27.22 -19.24 -34.06
C HIS A 378 -28.09 -20.25 -33.31
N GLU A 379 -27.85 -21.54 -33.52
CA GLU A 379 -28.64 -22.62 -32.87
C GLU A 379 -28.61 -22.50 -31.34
N ASP A 380 -27.47 -22.08 -30.79
CA ASP A 380 -27.22 -21.96 -29.35
C ASP A 380 -27.39 -20.51 -28.81
N THR A 381 -28.15 -19.66 -29.50
CA THR A 381 -28.37 -18.28 -29.01
C THR A 381 -29.08 -18.29 -27.67
N PRO A 382 -28.49 -17.74 -26.58
CA PRO A 382 -29.16 -17.63 -25.32
C PRO A 382 -30.45 -16.82 -25.45
N ALA A 383 -31.51 -17.27 -24.77
CA ALA A 383 -32.85 -16.64 -24.86
C ALA A 383 -32.83 -15.15 -24.47
N ALA A 384 -32.02 -14.76 -23.47
CA ALA A 384 -31.89 -13.37 -23.05
C ALA A 384 -31.25 -12.49 -24.14
N ALA A 385 -30.23 -12.97 -24.85
CA ALA A 385 -29.63 -12.26 -25.97
C ALA A 385 -30.63 -12.05 -27.12
N ALA A 386 -31.37 -13.10 -27.46
CA ALA A 386 -32.42 -13.01 -28.48
C ALA A 386 -33.54 -12.03 -28.08
N ARG A 387 -33.95 -12.05 -26.83
CA ARG A 387 -34.97 -11.15 -26.28
C ARG A 387 -34.57 -9.68 -26.40
N PHE A 388 -33.32 -9.35 -26.09
CA PHE A 388 -32.82 -7.97 -26.08
C PHE A 388 -32.10 -7.58 -27.38
N ARG A 389 -32.17 -8.37 -28.42
CA ARG A 389 -31.53 -8.07 -29.71
C ARG A 389 -31.91 -6.71 -30.28
N PRO A 390 -33.19 -6.29 -30.34
CA PRO A 390 -33.56 -4.96 -30.84
C PRO A 390 -32.91 -3.83 -30.02
N GLN A 391 -32.91 -3.95 -28.70
CA GLN A 391 -32.31 -2.98 -27.78
C GLN A 391 -30.78 -2.94 -27.96
N LEU A 392 -30.14 -4.11 -28.01
CA LEU A 392 -28.69 -4.21 -28.24
C LEU A 392 -28.28 -3.66 -29.59
N SER A 393 -29.07 -3.89 -30.63
CA SER A 393 -28.85 -3.34 -31.97
C SER A 393 -28.86 -1.81 -31.98
N PHE A 394 -29.86 -1.21 -31.36
CA PHE A 394 -29.94 0.24 -31.20
C PHE A 394 -28.76 0.78 -30.39
N LEU A 395 -28.46 0.17 -29.24
CA LEU A 395 -27.37 0.61 -28.37
C LEU A 395 -26.00 0.51 -29.04
N HIS A 396 -25.78 -0.51 -29.84
CA HIS A 396 -24.54 -0.65 -30.61
C HIS A 396 -24.40 0.44 -31.66
N ARG A 397 -25.47 0.74 -32.39
CA ARG A 397 -25.50 1.82 -33.37
C ARG A 397 -25.25 3.18 -32.69
N LEU A 398 -25.92 3.43 -31.56
CA LEU A 398 -25.71 4.64 -30.75
C LEU A 398 -24.27 4.71 -30.22
N ALA A 399 -23.74 3.64 -29.68
CA ALA A 399 -22.39 3.59 -29.14
C ALA A 399 -21.32 3.91 -30.20
N ARG A 400 -21.48 3.40 -31.40
CA ARG A 400 -20.60 3.74 -32.53
C ARG A 400 -20.65 5.23 -32.88
N GLN A 401 -21.84 5.83 -32.86
CA GLN A 401 -22.01 7.26 -33.10
C GLN A 401 -21.39 8.11 -32.00
N LEU A 402 -21.64 7.77 -30.75
CA LEU A 402 -21.06 8.49 -29.60
C LEU A 402 -19.54 8.42 -29.61
N LYS A 403 -18.97 7.25 -29.89
CA LYS A 403 -17.53 7.09 -30.04
C LYS A 403 -16.96 7.94 -31.17
N ALA A 404 -17.61 7.96 -32.33
CA ALA A 404 -17.20 8.78 -33.48
C ALA A 404 -17.20 10.27 -33.13
N GLN A 405 -18.21 10.76 -32.40
CA GLN A 405 -18.26 12.14 -31.93
C GLN A 405 -17.14 12.47 -30.95
N ARG A 406 -16.84 11.59 -30.05
CA ARG A 406 -15.72 11.77 -29.09
C ARG A 406 -14.37 11.77 -29.81
N GLU A 407 -14.18 10.93 -30.82
CA GLU A 407 -12.96 10.87 -31.62
C GLU A 407 -12.72 12.16 -32.42
N VAL A 408 -13.77 12.80 -32.87
CA VAL A 408 -13.67 14.14 -33.49
C VAL A 408 -13.11 15.16 -32.49
N VAL A 409 -13.62 15.18 -31.26
CA VAL A 409 -13.13 16.07 -30.20
C VAL A 409 -11.70 15.74 -29.81
N ARG A 410 -11.34 14.46 -29.74
CA ARG A 410 -9.97 13.99 -29.48
C ARG A 410 -8.98 14.43 -30.58
N GLY A 411 -9.44 14.55 -31.80
CA GLY A 411 -8.62 14.79 -32.98
C GLY A 411 -7.90 13.56 -33.53
N LYS A 412 -8.11 12.38 -32.92
CA LYS A 412 -7.57 11.10 -33.39
C LYS A 412 -8.42 9.93 -32.88
N PRO A 413 -8.43 8.78 -33.60
CA PRO A 413 -9.14 7.60 -33.16
C PRO A 413 -8.62 7.03 -31.83
N GLU A 414 -9.51 6.37 -31.08
CA GLU A 414 -9.14 5.50 -29.98
C GLU A 414 -8.74 4.13 -30.52
N ASN A 415 -7.52 3.70 -30.21
CA ASN A 415 -7.03 2.40 -30.60
C ASN A 415 -7.02 1.47 -29.38
N PHE A 416 -7.80 0.41 -29.47
CA PHE A 416 -7.83 -0.70 -28.48
C PHE A 416 -6.98 -1.85 -28.99
N ASN A 417 -5.66 -1.65 -29.11
CA ASN A 417 -4.75 -2.64 -29.68
C ASN A 417 -4.34 -3.73 -28.68
N ARG A 418 -4.77 -3.63 -27.44
CA ARG A 418 -4.41 -4.58 -26.38
C ARG A 418 -5.63 -5.38 -25.96
N PRO A 419 -5.53 -6.72 -25.95
CA PRO A 419 -6.57 -7.53 -25.39
C PRO A 419 -6.64 -7.38 -23.86
N ASP A 420 -7.80 -7.67 -23.29
CA ASP A 420 -7.95 -7.93 -21.88
C ASP A 420 -7.65 -9.39 -21.58
N TYR A 421 -7.08 -9.67 -20.41
CA TYR A 421 -6.78 -11.00 -19.95
C TYR A 421 -7.62 -11.33 -18.72
N ASN A 422 -8.23 -12.52 -18.73
CA ASN A 422 -8.98 -13.04 -17.60
C ASN A 422 -8.22 -14.19 -16.95
N PHE A 423 -8.02 -14.08 -15.66
CA PHE A 423 -7.38 -15.10 -14.83
C PHE A 423 -8.47 -15.90 -14.10
N ARG A 424 -8.42 -17.20 -14.20
CA ARG A 424 -9.27 -18.09 -13.43
C ARG A 424 -8.41 -19.08 -12.65
N LEU A 425 -8.62 -19.14 -11.34
CA LEU A 425 -7.98 -20.13 -10.48
C LEU A 425 -8.95 -21.32 -10.33
N VAL A 426 -8.53 -22.47 -10.80
CA VAL A 426 -9.38 -23.68 -10.83
C VAL A 426 -9.61 -24.20 -9.40
N GLY A 427 -10.87 -24.39 -9.02
CA GLY A 427 -11.26 -24.95 -7.73
C GLY A 427 -11.17 -23.99 -6.54
N ASN A 428 -10.89 -22.73 -6.79
CA ASN A 428 -10.78 -21.73 -5.72
C ASN A 428 -12.15 -21.22 -5.25
N ASP A 429 -13.16 -21.14 -6.14
CA ASP A 429 -14.55 -20.74 -5.85
C ASP A 429 -14.70 -19.45 -5.01
N GLY A 430 -13.81 -18.47 -5.22
CA GLY A 430 -13.82 -17.20 -4.51
C GLY A 430 -13.17 -17.24 -3.12
N ALA A 431 -12.62 -18.37 -2.69
CA ALA A 431 -11.83 -18.47 -1.47
C ALA A 431 -10.46 -17.80 -1.64
N GLU A 432 -9.83 -17.45 -0.52
CA GLU A 432 -8.48 -16.89 -0.52
C GLU A 432 -7.50 -17.89 -1.16
N PRO A 433 -6.75 -17.49 -2.21
CA PRO A 433 -5.82 -18.38 -2.89
C PRO A 433 -4.64 -18.78 -2.01
N THR A 434 -4.12 -19.97 -2.25
CA THR A 434 -2.91 -20.50 -1.59
C THR A 434 -1.63 -20.18 -2.34
N GLY A 435 -1.73 -19.91 -3.64
CA GLY A 435 -0.61 -19.74 -4.56
C GLY A 435 -0.25 -20.99 -5.34
N ALA A 436 -0.89 -22.13 -5.02
CA ALA A 436 -0.65 -23.44 -5.67
C ALA A 436 -1.75 -23.85 -6.67
N GLU A 437 -2.78 -23.05 -6.82
CA GLU A 437 -3.90 -23.33 -7.72
C GLU A 437 -3.45 -23.40 -9.17
N GLN A 438 -4.15 -24.21 -9.96
CA GLN A 438 -4.00 -24.20 -11.40
C GLN A 438 -4.65 -22.95 -11.97
N VAL A 439 -3.90 -22.18 -12.76
CA VAL A 439 -4.38 -20.95 -13.38
C VAL A 439 -4.72 -21.16 -14.85
N GLN A 440 -5.83 -20.58 -15.27
CA GLN A 440 -6.23 -20.45 -16.67
C GLN A 440 -6.21 -18.98 -17.06
N ILE A 441 -5.62 -18.66 -18.19
CA ILE A 441 -5.58 -17.30 -18.73
C ILE A 441 -6.29 -17.31 -20.09
N THR A 442 -7.35 -16.52 -20.19
CA THR A 442 -8.10 -16.33 -21.43
C THR A 442 -7.97 -14.89 -21.91
N THR A 443 -8.03 -14.71 -23.21
CA THR A 443 -7.90 -13.41 -23.86
C THR A 443 -9.25 -12.94 -24.36
N ARG A 444 -9.59 -11.68 -24.12
CA ARG A 444 -10.75 -11.00 -24.68
C ARG A 444 -10.30 -9.82 -25.52
N GLN A 445 -10.73 -9.76 -26.77
CA GLN A 445 -10.48 -8.60 -27.64
C GLN A 445 -11.35 -7.42 -27.18
N ARG A 446 -10.73 -6.24 -27.03
CA ARG A 446 -11.46 -5.00 -26.78
C ARG A 446 -12.20 -4.53 -28.02
N GLY A 447 -13.31 -3.82 -27.81
CA GLY A 447 -14.09 -3.25 -28.88
C GLY A 447 -15.14 -4.19 -29.46
N ALA A 448 -15.40 -5.35 -28.85
CA ALA A 448 -16.57 -6.17 -29.16
C ALA A 448 -17.86 -5.34 -28.94
N PRO A 449 -18.96 -5.62 -29.68
CA PRO A 449 -20.19 -4.84 -29.58
C PRO A 449 -20.70 -4.63 -28.16
N LEU A 450 -20.73 -5.65 -27.31
CA LEU A 450 -21.17 -5.52 -25.92
C LEU A 450 -20.25 -4.64 -25.09
N ASP A 451 -18.95 -4.74 -25.31
CA ASP A 451 -17.95 -3.90 -24.65
C ASP A 451 -18.11 -2.42 -25.02
N LEU A 452 -18.31 -2.15 -26.30
CA LEU A 452 -18.54 -0.80 -26.81
C LEU A 452 -19.83 -0.18 -26.25
N ILE A 453 -20.91 -0.94 -26.18
CA ILE A 453 -22.19 -0.51 -25.63
C ILE A 453 -22.01 -0.04 -24.18
N VAL A 454 -21.37 -0.86 -23.35
CA VAL A 454 -21.15 -0.52 -21.93
C VAL A 454 -20.23 0.67 -21.79
N SER A 455 -19.08 0.66 -22.47
CA SER A 455 -18.11 1.76 -22.41
C SER A 455 -18.74 3.11 -22.75
N GLU A 456 -19.49 3.20 -23.84
CA GLU A 456 -20.10 4.45 -24.27
C GLU A 456 -21.25 4.88 -23.36
N ALA A 457 -22.03 3.95 -22.84
CA ALA A 457 -23.06 4.25 -21.86
C ALA A 457 -22.47 4.83 -20.56
N MET A 458 -21.38 4.26 -20.07
CA MET A 458 -20.69 4.76 -18.87
C MET A 458 -20.07 6.13 -19.09
N ILE A 459 -19.43 6.36 -20.23
CA ILE A 459 -18.88 7.67 -20.60
C ILE A 459 -20.00 8.72 -20.70
N LEU A 460 -21.12 8.38 -21.31
CA LEU A 460 -22.29 9.26 -21.42
C LEU A 460 -22.81 9.64 -20.03
N ALA A 461 -23.00 8.69 -19.14
CA ALA A 461 -23.48 8.94 -17.78
C ALA A 461 -22.51 9.79 -16.96
N ASN A 462 -21.24 9.44 -16.95
CA ASN A 462 -20.20 10.16 -16.21
C ASN A 462 -19.98 11.59 -16.74
N SER A 463 -20.08 11.78 -18.04
CA SER A 463 -20.00 13.10 -18.65
C SER A 463 -21.25 13.95 -18.41
N SER A 464 -22.44 13.37 -18.56
CA SER A 464 -23.71 14.06 -18.37
C SER A 464 -23.90 14.50 -16.92
N TRP A 465 -23.68 13.61 -15.96
CA TRP A 465 -23.78 13.94 -14.53
C TRP A 465 -22.68 14.92 -14.11
N GLY A 466 -21.47 14.74 -14.59
CA GLY A 466 -20.38 15.69 -14.32
C GLY A 466 -20.71 17.11 -14.77
N GLY A 467 -21.22 17.26 -15.98
CA GLY A 467 -21.67 18.55 -16.51
C GLY A 467 -22.84 19.14 -15.73
N TRP A 468 -23.79 18.31 -15.38
CA TRP A 468 -24.97 18.73 -14.61
C TRP A 468 -24.61 19.25 -13.20
N LEU A 469 -23.76 18.51 -12.47
CA LEU A 469 -23.23 18.99 -11.19
C LEU A 469 -22.49 20.33 -11.32
N GLY A 470 -21.68 20.47 -12.36
CA GLY A 470 -20.97 21.71 -12.66
C GLY A 470 -21.91 22.89 -12.91
N GLU A 471 -22.98 22.69 -13.66
CA GLU A 471 -24.01 23.72 -13.93
C GLU A 471 -24.77 24.14 -12.67
N LEU A 472 -25.02 23.20 -11.76
CA LEU A 472 -25.71 23.46 -10.50
C LEU A 472 -24.79 24.04 -9.41
N GLY A 473 -23.48 24.15 -9.65
CA GLY A 473 -22.53 24.58 -8.66
C GLY A 473 -22.31 23.55 -7.53
N VAL A 474 -22.68 22.30 -7.75
CA VAL A 474 -22.46 21.19 -6.81
C VAL A 474 -21.08 20.59 -7.10
N PRO A 475 -20.18 20.54 -6.13
CA PRO A 475 -18.86 19.95 -6.37
C PRO A 475 -18.96 18.44 -6.53
N GLY A 476 -18.02 17.88 -7.27
CA GLY A 476 -17.87 16.45 -7.48
C GLY A 476 -16.41 16.06 -7.56
N LEU A 477 -16.15 14.79 -7.81
CA LEU A 477 -14.82 14.26 -8.03
C LEU A 477 -14.66 13.93 -9.51
N TYR A 478 -13.81 14.71 -10.18
CA TYR A 478 -13.65 14.69 -11.64
C TYR A 478 -12.29 14.15 -12.03
N ARG A 479 -12.25 13.55 -13.20
CA ARG A 479 -11.01 13.23 -13.93
C ARG A 479 -10.91 14.14 -15.14
N SER A 480 -9.77 14.78 -15.30
CA SER A 480 -9.52 15.70 -16.41
C SER A 480 -8.16 15.48 -17.04
N GLN A 481 -8.03 15.90 -18.29
CA GLN A 481 -6.77 15.86 -19.02
C GLN A 481 -6.76 17.04 -19.99
N ALA A 482 -5.75 17.88 -19.87
CA ALA A 482 -5.69 19.14 -20.64
C ALA A 482 -5.47 18.93 -22.14
N SER A 483 -4.66 17.93 -22.51
CA SER A 483 -4.38 17.59 -23.91
C SER A 483 -3.84 16.17 -24.06
N LEU A 484 -3.74 15.70 -25.31
CA LEU A 484 -3.11 14.41 -25.64
C LEU A 484 -1.60 14.52 -25.89
N ALA A 485 -1.00 15.66 -25.62
CA ALA A 485 0.45 15.84 -25.75
C ALA A 485 1.21 14.89 -24.81
N PRO A 486 2.39 14.40 -25.23
CA PRO A 486 3.22 13.54 -24.39
C PRO A 486 3.52 14.16 -23.03
N GLY A 487 3.38 13.37 -21.96
CA GLY A 487 3.61 13.82 -20.59
C GLY A 487 2.42 14.47 -19.89
N ILE A 488 1.35 14.79 -20.59
CA ILE A 488 0.12 15.32 -19.99
C ILE A 488 -0.71 14.16 -19.44
N LYS A 489 -0.79 14.08 -18.12
CA LYS A 489 -1.48 13.00 -17.41
C LYS A 489 -2.92 13.38 -17.04
N VAL A 490 -3.75 12.37 -16.89
CA VAL A 490 -5.06 12.51 -16.25
C VAL A 490 -4.87 12.94 -14.80
N ARG A 491 -5.67 13.90 -14.36
CA ARG A 491 -5.67 14.42 -12.98
C ARG A 491 -7.05 14.32 -12.37
N MET A 492 -7.09 14.11 -11.08
CA MET A 492 -8.32 14.22 -10.30
C MET A 492 -8.45 15.62 -9.70
N GLY A 493 -9.69 16.10 -9.63
CA GLY A 493 -10.00 17.42 -9.09
C GLY A 493 -11.47 17.57 -8.76
N THR A 494 -11.87 18.75 -8.29
CA THR A 494 -13.25 19.05 -7.89
C THR A 494 -14.02 19.88 -8.91
N ARG A 495 -13.42 20.18 -10.05
CA ARG A 495 -14.01 21.01 -11.11
C ARG A 495 -14.34 20.19 -12.36
N ALA A 496 -15.43 20.57 -13.02
CA ALA A 496 -15.85 20.02 -14.29
C ALA A 496 -14.96 20.57 -15.43
N LEU A 497 -13.82 19.93 -15.63
CA LEU A 497 -12.85 20.29 -16.69
C LEU A 497 -12.86 19.22 -17.79
N PRO A 498 -12.46 19.58 -19.03
CA PRO A 498 -12.41 18.64 -20.14
C PRO A 498 -11.43 17.48 -19.92
N HIS A 499 -11.77 16.33 -20.49
CA HIS A 499 -10.92 15.17 -20.56
C HIS A 499 -10.54 14.88 -22.01
N ALA A 500 -9.37 15.37 -22.44
CA ALA A 500 -8.91 15.26 -23.83
C ALA A 500 -8.81 13.80 -24.31
N GLY A 501 -8.36 12.89 -23.45
CA GLY A 501 -8.22 11.46 -23.77
C GLY A 501 -9.54 10.76 -24.06
N LEU A 502 -10.63 11.21 -23.50
CA LEU A 502 -11.98 10.70 -23.78
C LEU A 502 -12.74 11.56 -24.79
N GLY A 503 -12.33 12.80 -25.01
CA GLY A 503 -13.04 13.72 -25.90
C GLY A 503 -14.38 14.19 -25.34
N VAL A 504 -14.47 14.42 -24.02
CA VAL A 504 -15.65 14.91 -23.34
C VAL A 504 -15.36 16.20 -22.58
N LYS A 505 -16.41 17.01 -22.36
CA LYS A 505 -16.30 18.32 -21.69
C LYS A 505 -16.11 18.23 -20.19
N SER A 506 -16.54 17.12 -19.57
CA SER A 506 -16.37 16.80 -18.15
C SER A 506 -16.49 15.30 -17.93
N TYR A 507 -15.87 14.82 -16.89
CA TYR A 507 -15.89 13.37 -16.59
C TYR A 507 -15.78 13.13 -15.10
N ALA A 508 -16.88 12.67 -14.49
CA ALA A 508 -16.96 12.35 -13.07
C ALA A 508 -17.35 10.88 -12.91
N TRP A 509 -16.46 10.06 -12.35
CA TRP A 509 -16.76 8.65 -12.08
C TRP A 509 -17.93 8.52 -11.13
N SER A 510 -19.03 7.98 -11.64
CA SER A 510 -20.30 7.84 -10.90
C SER A 510 -20.98 6.48 -11.10
N THR A 511 -20.39 5.61 -11.92
CA THR A 511 -21.02 4.39 -12.42
C THR A 511 -20.66 3.12 -11.64
N SER A 512 -19.81 3.21 -10.62
CA SER A 512 -19.37 2.06 -9.83
C SER A 512 -19.36 2.34 -8.32
N PRO A 513 -20.48 2.75 -7.71
CA PRO A 513 -20.53 3.14 -6.30
C PRO A 513 -20.39 1.98 -5.31
N LEU A 514 -20.63 0.73 -5.74
CA LEU A 514 -20.42 -0.45 -4.89
C LEU A 514 -18.94 -0.75 -4.65
N ARG A 515 -18.05 -0.29 -5.55
CA ARG A 515 -16.66 -0.67 -5.56
C ARG A 515 -15.65 0.48 -5.60
N ARG A 516 -16.07 1.74 -5.79
CA ARG A 516 -15.20 2.92 -5.74
C ARG A 516 -15.81 4.02 -4.90
N TYR A 517 -15.05 4.50 -3.94
CA TYR A 517 -15.51 5.54 -3.02
C TYR A 517 -15.79 6.88 -3.71
N THR A 518 -15.00 7.22 -4.71
CA THR A 518 -15.23 8.42 -5.53
C THR A 518 -16.62 8.41 -6.20
N ASP A 519 -17.05 7.26 -6.65
CA ASP A 519 -18.35 7.08 -7.29
C ASP A 519 -19.49 7.19 -6.27
N LEU A 520 -19.30 6.70 -5.07
CA LEU A 520 -20.25 6.86 -3.97
C LEU A 520 -20.38 8.33 -3.58
N VAL A 521 -19.29 9.06 -3.46
CA VAL A 521 -19.30 10.51 -3.20
C VAL A 521 -20.06 11.25 -4.30
N ASN A 522 -19.75 10.99 -5.56
CA ASN A 522 -20.47 11.59 -6.69
C ASN A 522 -21.95 11.21 -6.70
N GLN A 523 -22.28 9.97 -6.31
CA GLN A 523 -23.67 9.56 -6.20
C GLN A 523 -24.44 10.37 -5.17
N TRP A 524 -23.88 10.65 -4.00
CA TRP A 524 -24.52 11.54 -3.02
C TRP A 524 -24.78 12.94 -3.59
N GLN A 525 -23.84 13.48 -4.33
CA GLN A 525 -23.99 14.79 -4.98
C GLN A 525 -25.05 14.76 -6.08
N ILE A 526 -25.12 13.71 -6.88
CA ILE A 526 -26.15 13.49 -7.91
C ILE A 526 -27.53 13.31 -7.26
N ILE A 527 -27.63 12.57 -6.17
CA ILE A 527 -28.88 12.40 -5.42
C ILE A 527 -29.40 13.75 -4.91
N ALA A 528 -28.51 14.59 -4.35
CA ALA A 528 -28.88 15.94 -3.93
C ALA A 528 -29.35 16.79 -5.10
N ALA A 529 -28.68 16.70 -6.24
CA ALA A 529 -29.10 17.39 -7.48
C ALA A 529 -30.48 16.93 -7.96
N ALA A 530 -30.75 15.64 -7.94
CA ALA A 530 -32.06 15.07 -8.31
C ALA A 530 -33.20 15.50 -7.38
N ARG A 531 -32.90 15.60 -6.08
CA ARG A 531 -33.90 15.99 -5.07
C ARG A 531 -34.18 17.49 -5.01
N HIS A 532 -33.14 18.31 -5.19
CA HIS A 532 -33.19 19.73 -4.87
C HIS A 532 -33.01 20.66 -6.07
N GLY A 533 -32.60 20.14 -7.23
CA GLY A 533 -32.43 20.91 -8.44
C GLY A 533 -31.51 22.13 -8.25
N LYS A 534 -31.98 23.32 -8.53
CA LYS A 534 -31.18 24.56 -8.44
C LYS A 534 -30.67 24.88 -7.03
N THR A 535 -31.27 24.33 -5.98
CA THR A 535 -30.83 24.53 -4.59
C THR A 535 -29.95 23.40 -4.08
N ALA A 536 -29.54 22.48 -4.95
CA ALA A 536 -28.75 21.31 -4.58
C ALA A 536 -27.40 21.67 -3.93
N ALA A 537 -26.78 22.75 -4.33
CA ALA A 537 -25.51 23.22 -3.74
C ALA A 537 -25.63 23.51 -2.22
N LEU A 538 -26.81 23.87 -1.76
CA LEU A 538 -27.10 24.09 -0.32
C LEU A 538 -27.38 22.80 0.44
N ALA A 539 -27.92 21.77 -0.23
CA ALA A 539 -28.37 20.52 0.35
C ALA A 539 -27.35 19.38 0.22
N ALA A 540 -26.46 19.45 -0.76
CA ALA A 540 -25.47 18.41 -1.01
C ALA A 540 -24.55 18.19 0.19
N PRO A 541 -24.18 16.93 0.49
CA PRO A 541 -23.28 16.62 1.63
C PRO A 541 -21.95 17.32 1.57
N PHE A 542 -21.39 17.52 0.37
CA PHE A 542 -20.12 18.22 0.17
C PHE A 542 -20.36 19.58 -0.46
N LYS A 543 -19.77 20.59 0.12
CA LYS A 543 -19.87 21.99 -0.33
C LYS A 543 -18.69 22.39 -1.20
N PRO A 544 -18.80 23.45 -2.01
CA PRO A 544 -17.66 23.99 -2.74
C PRO A 544 -16.48 24.28 -1.81
N LYS A 545 -15.26 23.91 -2.22
CA LYS A 545 -14.01 24.05 -1.46
C LYS A 545 -13.94 23.27 -0.14
N ASP A 546 -14.76 22.23 0.00
CA ASP A 546 -14.74 21.37 1.16
C ASP A 546 -13.39 20.65 1.27
N ALA A 547 -12.73 20.78 2.42
CA ALA A 547 -11.45 20.12 2.70
C ALA A 547 -11.55 18.60 2.64
N ASP A 548 -12.70 18.03 2.99
CA ASP A 548 -12.95 16.59 2.89
C ASP A 548 -12.85 16.06 1.47
N LEU A 549 -13.32 16.81 0.47
CA LEU A 549 -13.20 16.38 -0.93
C LEU A 549 -11.73 16.26 -1.35
N PHE A 550 -10.89 17.18 -0.96
CA PHE A 550 -9.44 17.13 -1.27
C PHE A 550 -8.76 15.98 -0.52
N SER A 551 -9.16 15.72 0.72
CA SER A 551 -8.69 14.56 1.50
C SER A 551 -9.07 13.24 0.83
N ILE A 552 -10.30 13.12 0.34
CA ILE A 552 -10.79 11.94 -0.39
C ILE A 552 -10.00 11.76 -1.70
N LEU A 553 -9.75 12.82 -2.46
CA LEU A 553 -8.95 12.75 -3.69
C LEU A 553 -7.55 12.21 -3.43
N SER A 554 -6.85 12.76 -2.44
CA SER A 554 -5.50 12.31 -2.09
C SER A 554 -5.50 10.88 -1.60
N GLY A 555 -6.45 10.50 -0.75
CA GLY A 555 -6.59 9.15 -0.23
C GLY A 555 -6.92 8.14 -1.34
N PHE A 556 -7.79 8.51 -2.26
CA PHE A 556 -8.14 7.65 -3.40
C PHE A 556 -6.96 7.45 -4.35
N ASP A 557 -6.25 8.49 -4.72
CA ASP A 557 -5.07 8.37 -5.59
C ASP A 557 -4.02 7.44 -5.00
N ALA A 558 -3.72 7.59 -3.72
CA ALA A 558 -2.76 6.73 -3.02
C ALA A 558 -3.21 5.26 -2.95
N ALA A 559 -4.46 5.03 -2.53
CA ALA A 559 -5.02 3.69 -2.42
C ALA A 559 -5.14 3.00 -3.78
N TYR A 560 -5.64 3.72 -4.78
CA TYR A 560 -5.85 3.17 -6.12
C TYR A 560 -4.53 2.80 -6.80
N ALA A 561 -3.49 3.62 -6.64
CA ALA A 561 -2.14 3.31 -7.12
C ALA A 561 -1.56 2.05 -6.44
N ALA A 562 -1.71 1.94 -5.11
CA ALA A 562 -1.26 0.77 -4.36
C ALA A 562 -2.01 -0.51 -4.78
N TYR A 563 -3.32 -0.44 -4.93
CA TYR A 563 -4.16 -1.59 -5.32
C TYR A 563 -3.90 -2.04 -6.75
N ASN A 564 -3.76 -1.11 -7.68
CA ASN A 564 -3.42 -1.42 -9.07
C ASN A 564 -2.01 -2.01 -9.18
N GLY A 565 -1.06 -1.51 -8.40
CA GLY A 565 0.29 -2.06 -8.33
C GLY A 565 0.29 -3.50 -7.81
N TYR A 566 -0.49 -3.77 -6.77
CA TYR A 566 -0.66 -5.11 -6.24
C TYR A 566 -1.36 -6.06 -7.21
N GLN A 567 -2.44 -5.61 -7.84
CA GLN A 567 -3.14 -6.39 -8.86
C GLN A 567 -2.20 -6.76 -10.01
N GLY A 568 -1.44 -5.80 -10.53
CA GLY A 568 -0.46 -6.05 -11.59
C GLY A 568 0.62 -7.04 -11.17
N GLY A 569 1.09 -6.95 -9.93
CA GLY A 569 2.04 -7.90 -9.34
C GLY A 569 1.49 -9.32 -9.25
N MET A 570 0.23 -9.46 -8.83
CA MET A 570 -0.45 -10.76 -8.76
C MET A 570 -0.75 -11.35 -10.14
N GLU A 571 -1.17 -10.54 -11.09
CA GLU A 571 -1.34 -10.98 -12.47
C GLU A 571 -0.02 -11.48 -13.07
N ARG A 572 1.08 -10.79 -12.77
CA ARG A 572 2.41 -11.25 -13.15
C ARG A 572 2.78 -12.58 -12.48
N PHE A 573 2.54 -12.71 -11.19
CA PHE A 573 2.78 -13.97 -10.46
C PHE A 573 2.04 -15.14 -11.11
N TRP A 574 0.75 -14.98 -11.36
CA TRP A 574 -0.07 -16.04 -11.96
C TRP A 574 0.26 -16.30 -13.43
N THR A 575 0.74 -15.30 -14.17
CA THR A 575 1.25 -15.51 -15.52
C THR A 575 2.51 -16.36 -15.50
N LEU A 576 3.43 -16.13 -14.57
CA LEU A 576 4.63 -16.95 -14.39
C LEU A 576 4.27 -18.38 -13.97
N LYS A 577 3.29 -18.53 -13.06
CA LYS A 577 2.73 -19.84 -12.70
C LYS A 577 2.12 -20.56 -13.90
N TYR A 578 1.39 -19.84 -14.72
CA TYR A 578 0.82 -20.40 -15.95
C TYR A 578 1.90 -20.94 -16.90
N LEU A 579 2.96 -20.17 -17.12
CA LEU A 579 4.09 -20.59 -17.92
C LEU A 579 4.73 -21.89 -17.38
N GLU A 580 4.92 -21.96 -16.08
CA GLU A 580 5.46 -23.14 -15.39
C GLU A 580 4.52 -24.34 -15.52
N GLN A 581 3.23 -24.17 -15.23
CA GLN A 581 2.22 -25.22 -15.28
C GLN A 581 2.02 -25.78 -16.70
N GLN A 582 2.10 -24.93 -17.73
CA GLN A 582 1.96 -25.32 -19.13
C GLN A 582 3.28 -25.77 -19.77
N GLY A 583 4.40 -25.69 -19.06
CA GLY A 583 5.72 -26.05 -19.60
C GLY A 583 6.16 -25.17 -20.76
N ILE A 584 5.75 -23.91 -20.79
CA ILE A 584 6.10 -22.94 -21.85
C ILE A 584 7.53 -22.45 -21.62
N THR A 585 8.41 -22.70 -22.58
CA THR A 585 9.84 -22.33 -22.54
C THR A 585 10.21 -21.23 -23.53
N GLU A 586 9.33 -20.90 -24.45
CA GLU A 586 9.54 -19.87 -25.47
C GLU A 586 8.28 -19.03 -25.64
N LEU A 587 8.46 -17.73 -25.86
CA LEU A 587 7.39 -16.77 -26.11
C LEU A 587 7.68 -15.93 -27.34
N GLU A 588 6.65 -15.68 -28.14
CA GLU A 588 6.65 -14.60 -29.12
C GLU A 588 6.42 -13.28 -28.37
N ALA A 589 7.25 -12.31 -28.63
CA ALA A 589 7.21 -10.99 -27.96
C ALA A 589 7.53 -9.86 -28.92
N THR A 590 7.04 -8.67 -28.58
CA THR A 590 7.26 -7.44 -29.35
C THR A 590 8.04 -6.44 -28.51
N VAL A 591 9.04 -5.82 -29.08
CA VAL A 591 9.85 -4.78 -28.42
C VAL A 591 9.02 -3.51 -28.24
N ILE A 592 8.91 -3.03 -27.00
CA ILE A 592 8.11 -1.87 -26.64
C ILE A 592 8.93 -0.66 -26.21
N LYS A 593 10.16 -0.86 -25.75
CA LYS A 593 11.02 0.22 -25.27
C LYS A 593 12.50 -0.21 -25.29
N ASP A 594 13.38 0.74 -25.62
CA ASP A 594 14.82 0.55 -25.48
C ASP A 594 15.27 0.71 -24.02
N LEU A 595 16.22 -0.10 -23.62
CA LEU A 595 16.87 -0.04 -22.32
C LEU A 595 18.38 0.16 -22.51
N PRO A 596 19.12 0.70 -21.51
CA PRO A 596 20.56 0.93 -21.62
C PRO A 596 21.37 -0.32 -22.00
N ASN A 597 20.95 -1.49 -21.54
CA ASN A 597 21.64 -2.77 -21.78
C ASN A 597 20.75 -3.81 -22.47
N GLY A 598 19.73 -3.40 -23.22
CA GLY A 598 18.83 -4.32 -23.86
C GLY A 598 17.53 -3.67 -24.34
N ALA A 599 16.45 -4.43 -24.31
CA ALA A 599 15.13 -3.98 -24.70
C ALA A 599 14.07 -4.52 -23.75
N LEU A 600 13.02 -3.73 -23.56
CA LEU A 600 11.81 -4.19 -22.87
C LEU A 600 10.85 -4.77 -23.90
N VAL A 601 10.41 -5.98 -23.67
CA VAL A 601 9.49 -6.70 -24.57
C VAL A 601 8.18 -7.05 -23.87
N ARG A 602 7.13 -7.16 -24.66
CA ARG A 602 5.81 -7.64 -24.22
C ARG A 602 5.48 -8.95 -24.94
N ALA A 603 5.10 -9.96 -24.17
CA ALA A 603 4.59 -11.19 -24.75
C ALA A 603 3.32 -10.91 -25.57
N ASP A 604 3.21 -11.52 -26.77
CA ASP A 604 2.07 -11.27 -27.66
C ASP A 604 0.77 -11.91 -27.17
N ALA A 605 0.86 -13.05 -26.50
CA ALA A 605 -0.29 -13.85 -26.08
C ALA A 605 -0.59 -13.83 -24.56
N LEU A 606 0.26 -13.19 -23.77
CA LEU A 606 0.15 -13.16 -22.30
C LEU A 606 0.44 -11.76 -21.74
N PRO A 607 -0.12 -11.42 -20.58
CA PRO A 607 0.10 -10.12 -19.93
C PRO A 607 1.47 -10.05 -19.23
N LEU A 608 2.54 -10.25 -19.98
CA LEU A 608 3.89 -10.31 -19.44
C LEU A 608 4.80 -9.32 -20.16
N VAL A 609 5.45 -8.46 -19.39
CA VAL A 609 6.46 -7.51 -19.85
C VAL A 609 7.76 -7.82 -19.11
N PHE A 610 8.86 -7.95 -19.83
CA PHE A 610 10.15 -8.32 -19.25
C PHE A 610 11.31 -7.80 -20.09
N PRO A 611 12.49 -7.58 -19.49
CA PRO A 611 13.67 -7.18 -20.22
C PRO A 611 14.33 -8.36 -20.93
N VAL A 612 14.93 -8.08 -22.09
CA VAL A 612 15.80 -9.00 -22.83
C VAL A 612 17.15 -8.34 -23.09
N ALA A 613 18.21 -9.15 -23.15
CA ALA A 613 19.53 -8.68 -23.50
C ALA A 613 19.65 -8.35 -25.00
N GLY A 614 20.51 -7.40 -25.34
CA GLY A 614 20.74 -6.95 -26.70
C GLY A 614 19.80 -5.84 -27.14
N GLN A 615 20.35 -4.90 -27.91
CA GLN A 615 19.57 -3.80 -28.47
C GLN A 615 18.73 -4.29 -29.64
N GLN A 616 17.46 -3.91 -29.64
CA GLN A 616 16.47 -4.28 -30.66
C GLN A 616 15.65 -3.05 -31.00
N GLU A 617 15.23 -2.96 -32.25
CA GLU A 617 14.35 -1.86 -32.71
C GLU A 617 12.95 -2.00 -32.10
N ARG A 618 12.37 -0.86 -31.71
CA ARG A 618 11.00 -0.79 -31.23
C ARG A 618 10.02 -1.31 -32.28
N GLY A 619 9.13 -2.21 -31.88
CA GLY A 619 8.17 -2.88 -32.76
C GLY A 619 8.67 -4.17 -33.40
N ALA A 620 9.98 -4.50 -33.23
CA ALA A 620 10.52 -5.78 -33.70
C ALA A 620 9.86 -6.95 -32.97
N ARG A 621 9.53 -7.99 -33.71
CA ARG A 621 9.04 -9.26 -33.15
C ARG A 621 10.20 -10.19 -32.86
N LEU A 622 10.20 -10.74 -31.66
CA LEU A 622 11.23 -11.64 -31.18
C LEU A 622 10.62 -12.95 -30.68
N ARG A 623 11.34 -14.02 -30.90
CA ARG A 623 11.10 -15.28 -30.21
C ARG A 623 12.06 -15.36 -29.03
N VAL A 624 11.54 -15.32 -27.82
CA VAL A 624 12.33 -15.28 -26.60
C VAL A 624 12.31 -16.63 -25.94
N LYS A 625 13.51 -17.15 -25.67
CA LYS A 625 13.70 -18.35 -24.87
C LYS A 625 13.74 -17.97 -23.41
N LEU A 626 12.87 -18.58 -22.60
CA LEU A 626 12.81 -18.36 -21.18
C LEU A 626 13.91 -19.16 -20.47
N GLY A 627 14.66 -18.50 -19.61
CA GLY A 627 15.49 -19.15 -18.60
C GLY A 627 14.63 -19.77 -17.50
N GLY A 628 15.24 -20.17 -16.40
CA GLY A 628 14.45 -20.66 -15.26
C GLY A 628 13.52 -19.59 -14.72
N ILE A 629 12.27 -19.96 -14.43
CA ILE A 629 11.34 -19.11 -13.69
C ILE A 629 11.74 -19.20 -12.22
N ALA A 630 12.25 -18.13 -11.66
CA ALA A 630 12.55 -18.05 -10.23
C ALA A 630 11.33 -17.47 -9.50
N ASP A 631 10.67 -18.29 -8.72
CA ASP A 631 9.65 -17.86 -7.74
C ASP A 631 10.34 -17.12 -6.58
N ARG A 632 11.06 -16.04 -6.87
CA ARG A 632 11.66 -15.24 -5.81
C ARG A 632 10.65 -14.24 -5.30
N ALA A 633 10.54 -14.17 -3.98
CA ALA A 633 9.82 -13.13 -3.25
C ALA A 633 10.38 -11.71 -3.47
N GLU A 634 11.35 -11.54 -4.33
CA GLU A 634 11.89 -10.27 -4.75
C GLU A 634 10.96 -9.60 -5.76
N GLY A 635 9.85 -9.10 -5.27
CA GLY A 635 9.05 -8.09 -5.94
C GLY A 635 9.73 -6.74 -5.85
N GLY A 636 10.91 -6.64 -6.40
CA GLY A 636 11.57 -5.36 -6.60
C GLY A 636 10.94 -4.66 -7.78
N GLY A 637 9.91 -3.87 -7.56
CA GLY A 637 9.55 -2.83 -8.49
C GLY A 637 10.72 -1.85 -8.59
N ARG A 638 11.46 -1.89 -9.65
CA ARG A 638 12.21 -0.76 -10.23
C ARG A 638 11.79 -0.60 -11.67
#